data_c85ca8759fa16797c44db6eadf453e3f
#
_entry.id   c85ca8759fa16797c44db6eadf453e3f
#
_cell.length_a   1.000
_cell.length_b   1.000
_cell.length_c   1.000
_cell.angle_alpha   90.00
_cell.angle_beta   90.00
_cell.angle_gamma   90.00
#
_symmetry.space_group_name_H-M   'P 1'
#
loop_
_entity.id
_entity.type
_entity.pdbx_description
1 polymer ?
#
loop_
_entity_poly.entity_id
_entity_poly.type
_entity_poly.pdbx_seq_one_letter_code
_entity_poly.pdbx_strand_id
1 'polypeptide(L)'
;RYYSGVAQTVGVEVNFLTPEQVKEVWPLANLDGVIGALQHPDDGYIQAADLTMALAKGARSRGAEIYRNTAVLDLEQQADDSWIVKTDKGDIHCQHVVCCTGNFARKTGEMVGLDIPVIPVEHQYIVTDPHPDILARKAQGLPEQAVLRDSDAGYYLREEAGGFILGPYEENAPCCYVDGPSEHSEYELFNGDLDRLMPHIEACMTRVPGFADVGIKTVYNGAIAYTPDGNPIVGPAWGLKNFWLNEGHSFGITAAGGAGWQLAEWIIDGEPTVDMMGVDPRRFGPYASRGYLRSKNEEAYDHVFKNHYPDEERGAARPLKTAPCYDRMKELGAVFGSVYGWERPNWFAPPGYSLSDEDLDKSDTLWNKNHSKALADGRIVEKNSFRRSNYFDFVAEECRHVNQHVGVLDMSAFSKATVTGHGSEAWLNSIVANNIPKAIGRIGLCHMLSKNGGVRAEFTIYKRAKNSYYLVFAGAQERHDWDYLTKLAPRDGSVNLQKITTQMGVLVVAGPKSRQLLQKLTDTDMSNDNFKWLTGKSINVGYAQAEALRVNFVGELGWELHHPIEMQNYIFDELMKAGAEFNIKPFGIRAMDSMRIEKSYRLIPREMSIEYSALESGLERFVKLDKECDFVGKQALTDWQQRGFENCFATLEVHGVTDADARGSEGLYKDGQLIGRATSGGYGFRTSKSLALGLIKTPYAAVGTELEIEILGQRYPVTVIEESPFDSENSCLRS
;
A
#
# COMPACT_ATOMS: atom_id res chain seq x y z
N ARG A 1 12.62 12.46 11.46
CA ARG A 1 11.69 12.53 12.62
C ARG A 1 10.45 11.66 12.39
N TYR A 2 9.77 11.75 11.23
CA TYR A 2 8.63 10.88 10.94
C TYR A 2 9.00 9.39 11.06
N TYR A 3 10.02 8.95 10.34
CA TYR A 3 10.46 7.54 10.37
C TYR A 3 10.99 7.09 11.74
N SER A 4 11.57 8.00 12.52
CA SER A 4 11.97 7.68 13.89
C SER A 4 10.75 7.40 14.79
N GLY A 5 9.69 8.21 14.67
CA GLY A 5 8.44 7.96 15.37
C GLY A 5 7.80 6.62 14.98
N VAL A 6 7.80 6.28 13.68
CA VAL A 6 7.31 4.99 13.19
C VAL A 6 8.15 3.83 13.76
N ALA A 7 9.48 3.94 13.77
CA ALA A 7 10.37 2.91 14.30
C ALA A 7 10.06 2.58 15.79
N GLN A 8 9.77 3.60 16.60
CA GLN A 8 9.38 3.41 17.99
C GLN A 8 8.10 2.59 18.16
N THR A 9 7.12 2.72 17.25
CA THR A 9 5.85 1.96 17.33
C THR A 9 6.02 0.46 17.06
N VAL A 10 7.13 0.07 16.45
CA VAL A 10 7.48 -1.34 16.15
C VAL A 10 8.67 -1.82 16.99
N GLY A 11 9.09 -1.03 17.99
CA GLY A 11 10.15 -1.41 18.93
C GLY A 11 11.57 -1.36 18.38
N VAL A 12 11.80 -0.62 17.29
CA VAL A 12 13.15 -0.41 16.72
C VAL A 12 13.79 0.82 17.35
N GLU A 13 14.98 0.65 17.93
CA GLU A 13 15.74 1.75 18.51
C GLU A 13 16.37 2.60 17.41
N VAL A 14 16.16 3.92 17.52
CA VAL A 14 16.69 4.91 16.58
C VAL A 14 17.16 6.14 17.36
N ASN A 15 18.39 6.56 17.13
CA ASN A 15 18.99 7.72 17.79
C ASN A 15 19.23 8.86 16.80
N PHE A 16 18.87 10.09 17.19
CA PHE A 16 19.29 11.29 16.47
C PHE A 16 20.67 11.72 16.95
N LEU A 17 21.63 11.82 16.03
CA LEU A 17 22.97 12.30 16.31
C LEU A 17 23.12 13.75 15.84
N THR A 18 23.71 14.59 16.69
CA THR A 18 24.21 15.92 16.26
C THR A 18 25.42 15.77 15.36
N PRO A 19 25.82 16.81 14.58
CA PRO A 19 27.03 16.75 13.78
C PRO A 19 28.28 16.36 14.58
N GLU A 20 28.40 16.83 15.83
CA GLU A 20 29.52 16.48 16.72
C GLU A 20 29.52 14.99 17.06
N GLN A 21 28.35 14.41 17.36
CA GLN A 21 28.19 12.97 17.62
C GLN A 21 28.43 12.14 16.36
N VAL A 22 28.03 12.65 15.18
CA VAL A 22 28.38 12.01 13.89
C VAL A 22 29.88 11.94 13.71
N LYS A 23 30.63 12.98 14.10
CA LYS A 23 32.10 12.98 14.02
C LYS A 23 32.76 11.92 14.90
N GLU A 24 32.13 11.54 16.01
CA GLU A 24 32.61 10.45 16.87
C GLU A 24 32.47 9.08 16.22
N VAL A 25 31.35 8.82 15.52
CA VAL A 25 31.10 7.54 14.82
C VAL A 25 31.75 7.49 13.44
N TRP A 26 31.96 8.68 12.80
CA TRP A 26 32.55 8.83 11.48
C TRP A 26 33.65 9.90 11.46
N PRO A 27 34.82 9.62 12.07
CA PRO A 27 35.91 10.59 12.20
C PRO A 27 36.47 11.11 10.85
N LEU A 28 36.35 10.34 9.77
CA LEU A 28 36.83 10.69 8.44
C LEU A 28 35.86 11.56 7.65
N ALA A 29 34.60 11.70 8.11
CA ALA A 29 33.60 12.48 7.38
C ALA A 29 33.82 13.98 7.50
N ASN A 30 33.64 14.69 6.39
CA ASN A 30 33.37 16.12 6.34
C ASN A 30 31.89 16.37 6.67
N LEU A 31 31.64 17.22 7.66
CA LEU A 31 30.29 17.49 8.14
C LEU A 31 29.70 18.83 7.68
N ASP A 32 30.35 19.49 6.73
CA ASP A 32 29.84 20.74 6.15
C ASP A 32 28.41 20.50 5.56
N GLY A 33 27.46 21.30 6.00
CA GLY A 33 26.06 21.18 5.61
C GLY A 33 25.29 20.02 6.26
N VAL A 34 25.90 19.19 7.08
CA VAL A 34 25.20 18.12 7.83
C VAL A 34 24.46 18.73 9.02
N ILE A 35 23.15 18.51 9.06
CA ILE A 35 22.29 18.94 10.18
C ILE A 35 22.14 17.88 11.27
N GLY A 36 22.52 16.65 11.00
CA GLY A 36 22.45 15.50 11.91
C GLY A 36 22.39 14.18 11.18
N ALA A 37 22.31 13.09 11.92
CA ALA A 37 22.12 11.75 11.38
C ALA A 37 21.12 10.95 12.19
N LEU A 38 20.56 9.91 11.57
CA LEU A 38 19.75 8.90 12.20
C LEU A 38 20.59 7.63 12.36
N GLN A 39 20.77 7.17 13.59
CA GLN A 39 21.54 5.96 13.91
C GLN A 39 20.61 4.82 14.31
N HIS A 40 20.85 3.66 13.75
CA HIS A 40 20.31 2.38 14.20
C HIS A 40 21.44 1.64 14.95
N PRO A 41 21.46 1.64 16.28
CA PRO A 41 22.62 1.14 17.04
C PRO A 41 22.83 -0.37 16.91
N ASP A 42 21.76 -1.13 16.70
CA ASP A 42 21.78 -2.60 16.58
C ASP A 42 21.96 -3.10 15.16
N ASP A 43 22.08 -2.18 14.18
CA ASP A 43 22.28 -2.55 12.77
C ASP A 43 23.77 -2.76 12.44
N GLY A 44 24.04 -3.41 11.31
CA GLY A 44 25.38 -3.69 10.87
C GLY A 44 25.42 -4.32 9.48
N TYR A 45 26.51 -5.06 9.21
CA TYR A 45 26.66 -5.83 7.98
C TYR A 45 27.14 -7.26 8.27
N ILE A 46 26.90 -8.17 7.34
CA ILE A 46 27.27 -9.57 7.46
C ILE A 46 27.72 -10.11 6.11
N GLN A 47 28.58 -11.15 6.13
CA GLN A 47 28.90 -11.90 4.93
C GLN A 47 27.70 -12.75 4.50
N ALA A 48 27.12 -12.42 3.34
CA ALA A 48 25.89 -13.05 2.83
C ALA A 48 26.07 -14.57 2.63
N ALA A 49 27.22 -15.00 2.10
CA ALA A 49 27.50 -16.41 1.89
C ALA A 49 27.58 -17.20 3.22
N ASP A 50 28.22 -16.63 4.23
CA ASP A 50 28.36 -17.28 5.55
C ASP A 50 27.00 -17.39 6.25
N LEU A 51 26.18 -16.34 6.19
CA LEU A 51 24.80 -16.37 6.70
C LEU A 51 23.97 -17.45 6.01
N THR A 52 24.03 -17.52 4.68
CA THR A 52 23.30 -18.54 3.90
C THR A 52 23.74 -19.96 4.29
N MET A 53 25.04 -20.17 4.42
CA MET A 53 25.57 -21.48 4.84
C MET A 53 25.21 -21.83 6.28
N ALA A 54 25.16 -20.86 7.18
CA ALA A 54 24.73 -21.06 8.57
C ALA A 54 23.25 -21.46 8.65
N LEU A 55 22.38 -20.77 7.90
CA LEU A 55 20.96 -21.11 7.79
C LEU A 55 20.76 -22.50 7.17
N ALA A 56 21.47 -22.83 6.10
CA ALA A 56 21.43 -24.16 5.48
C ALA A 56 21.87 -25.25 6.44
N LYS A 57 22.93 -25.04 7.22
CA LYS A 57 23.37 -25.95 8.28
C LYS A 57 22.32 -26.14 9.37
N GLY A 58 21.67 -25.00 9.79
CA GLY A 58 20.59 -25.03 10.75
C GLY A 58 19.38 -25.80 10.26
N ALA A 59 18.99 -25.65 8.99
CA ALA A 59 17.90 -26.38 8.36
C ALA A 59 18.22 -27.91 8.31
N ARG A 60 19.40 -28.27 7.83
CA ARG A 60 19.80 -29.68 7.80
C ARG A 60 19.81 -30.34 9.18
N SER A 61 20.26 -29.63 10.21
CA SER A 61 20.27 -30.19 11.59
C SER A 61 18.86 -30.44 12.13
N ARG A 62 17.83 -29.88 11.48
CA ARG A 62 16.41 -30.08 11.80
C ARG A 62 15.70 -31.02 10.82
N GLY A 63 16.44 -31.70 9.95
CA GLY A 63 15.90 -32.70 9.04
C GLY A 63 15.58 -32.22 7.62
N ALA A 64 15.86 -30.96 7.27
CA ALA A 64 15.70 -30.51 5.90
C ALA A 64 16.79 -31.13 5.00
N GLU A 65 16.38 -31.66 3.85
CA GLU A 65 17.28 -32.15 2.83
C GLU A 65 17.61 -31.05 1.82
N ILE A 66 18.88 -30.91 1.46
CA ILE A 66 19.35 -29.92 0.50
C ILE A 66 20.12 -30.59 -0.60
N TYR A 67 19.56 -30.57 -1.81
CA TYR A 67 20.15 -31.19 -3.00
C TYR A 67 20.79 -30.11 -3.87
N ARG A 68 22.10 -30.10 -3.95
CA ARG A 68 22.86 -29.21 -4.84
C ARG A 68 23.01 -29.86 -6.23
N ASN A 69 23.24 -28.99 -7.23
CA ASN A 69 23.40 -29.45 -8.63
C ASN A 69 22.23 -30.33 -9.08
N THR A 70 21.00 -29.90 -8.72
CA THR A 70 19.76 -30.57 -9.07
C THR A 70 18.84 -29.52 -9.66
N ALA A 71 18.72 -29.52 -10.98
CA ALA A 71 17.92 -28.51 -11.69
C ALA A 71 16.44 -28.91 -11.69
N VAL A 72 15.56 -27.96 -11.35
CA VAL A 72 14.11 -28.11 -11.57
C VAL A 72 13.81 -27.82 -13.03
N LEU A 73 13.20 -28.78 -13.71
CA LEU A 73 12.90 -28.72 -15.13
C LEU A 73 11.43 -28.37 -15.41
N ASP A 74 10.52 -28.81 -14.53
CA ASP A 74 9.08 -28.59 -14.69
C ASP A 74 8.35 -28.77 -13.34
N LEU A 75 7.13 -28.21 -13.25
CA LEU A 75 6.27 -28.23 -12.07
C LEU A 75 4.84 -28.62 -12.47
N GLU A 76 4.33 -29.73 -11.96
CA GLU A 76 2.99 -30.22 -12.31
C GLU A 76 2.07 -30.27 -11.10
N GLN A 77 0.98 -29.49 -11.12
CA GLN A 77 -0.08 -29.57 -10.11
C GLN A 77 -0.94 -30.80 -10.35
N GLN A 78 -1.22 -31.55 -9.30
CA GLN A 78 -2.05 -32.74 -9.33
C GLN A 78 -3.51 -32.41 -9.00
N ALA A 79 -4.43 -33.35 -9.29
CA ALA A 79 -5.87 -33.15 -9.06
C ALA A 79 -6.27 -32.96 -7.58
N ASP A 80 -5.45 -33.48 -6.66
CA ASP A 80 -5.59 -33.34 -5.21
C ASP A 80 -4.90 -32.09 -4.64
N ASP A 81 -4.47 -31.16 -5.50
CA ASP A 81 -3.75 -29.95 -5.18
C ASP A 81 -2.30 -30.20 -4.65
N SER A 82 -1.75 -31.43 -4.75
CA SER A 82 -0.33 -31.76 -4.55
C SER A 82 0.50 -31.43 -5.80
N TRP A 83 1.82 -31.60 -5.72
CA TRP A 83 2.76 -31.23 -6.78
C TRP A 83 3.76 -32.32 -7.10
N ILE A 84 4.15 -32.40 -8.36
CA ILE A 84 5.33 -33.13 -8.82
C ILE A 84 6.36 -32.11 -9.31
N VAL A 85 7.51 -32.07 -8.68
CA VAL A 85 8.66 -31.27 -9.09
C VAL A 85 9.58 -32.18 -9.91
N LYS A 86 9.66 -31.94 -11.21
CA LYS A 86 10.53 -32.69 -12.11
C LYS A 86 11.93 -32.13 -12.06
N THR A 87 12.91 -32.95 -11.81
CA THR A 87 14.32 -32.56 -11.80
C THR A 87 15.15 -33.38 -12.77
N ASP A 88 16.36 -32.92 -13.07
CA ASP A 88 17.35 -33.67 -13.87
C ASP A 88 17.84 -34.98 -13.20
N LYS A 89 17.42 -35.24 -11.95
CA LYS A 89 17.82 -36.44 -11.15
C LYS A 89 16.62 -37.26 -10.68
N GLY A 90 15.43 -36.94 -11.10
CA GLY A 90 14.20 -37.64 -10.76
C GLY A 90 13.13 -36.73 -10.19
N ASP A 91 11.92 -37.24 -10.03
CA ASP A 91 10.74 -36.51 -9.61
C ASP A 91 10.62 -36.47 -8.10
N ILE A 92 10.18 -35.32 -7.57
CA ILE A 92 9.89 -35.12 -6.14
C ILE A 92 8.39 -34.86 -6.00
N HIS A 93 7.70 -35.73 -5.24
CA HIS A 93 6.30 -35.55 -4.89
C HIS A 93 6.19 -34.78 -3.57
N CYS A 94 5.44 -33.67 -3.58
CA CYS A 94 5.27 -32.83 -2.41
C CYS A 94 3.88 -32.20 -2.33
N GLN A 95 3.50 -31.74 -1.15
CA GLN A 95 2.22 -31.04 -0.95
C GLN A 95 2.32 -29.55 -1.28
N HIS A 96 3.45 -28.93 -0.98
CA HIS A 96 3.66 -27.51 -1.18
C HIS A 96 4.95 -27.29 -1.98
N VAL A 97 4.93 -26.31 -2.88
CA VAL A 97 6.11 -25.77 -3.56
C VAL A 97 6.31 -24.33 -3.10
N VAL A 98 7.54 -24.00 -2.71
CA VAL A 98 7.97 -22.64 -2.40
C VAL A 98 9.01 -22.19 -3.43
N CYS A 99 8.67 -21.21 -4.24
CA CYS A 99 9.56 -20.65 -5.25
C CYS A 99 10.45 -19.57 -4.61
N CYS A 100 11.77 -19.78 -4.63
CA CYS A 100 12.81 -18.88 -4.10
C CYS A 100 13.93 -18.73 -5.13
N THR A 101 13.59 -18.46 -6.38
CA THR A 101 14.49 -18.62 -7.54
C THR A 101 15.14 -17.30 -7.98
N GLY A 102 14.87 -16.18 -7.27
CA GLY A 102 15.55 -14.90 -7.45
C GLY A 102 15.45 -14.38 -8.88
N ASN A 103 16.56 -14.22 -9.59
CA ASN A 103 16.57 -13.74 -10.96
C ASN A 103 15.86 -14.69 -11.96
N PHE A 104 15.66 -15.96 -11.59
CA PHE A 104 14.93 -16.98 -12.37
C PHE A 104 13.42 -17.00 -12.06
N ALA A 105 12.90 -16.14 -11.18
CA ALA A 105 11.51 -16.15 -10.75
C ALA A 105 10.51 -16.20 -11.90
N ARG A 106 10.72 -15.41 -12.97
CA ARG A 106 9.84 -15.40 -14.15
C ARG A 106 9.82 -16.74 -14.86
N LYS A 107 11.00 -17.34 -15.11
CA LYS A 107 11.10 -18.65 -15.78
C LYS A 107 10.43 -19.75 -14.97
N THR A 108 10.62 -19.73 -13.64
CA THR A 108 9.93 -20.69 -12.77
C THR A 108 8.42 -20.47 -12.77
N GLY A 109 7.98 -19.19 -12.80
CA GLY A 109 6.56 -18.86 -12.95
C GLY A 109 5.95 -19.36 -14.25
N GLU A 110 6.69 -19.26 -15.36
CA GLU A 110 6.25 -19.74 -16.69
C GLU A 110 5.93 -21.25 -16.70
N MET A 111 6.64 -22.07 -15.92
CA MET A 111 6.37 -23.52 -15.77
C MET A 111 4.95 -23.80 -15.25
N VAL A 112 4.37 -22.87 -14.50
CA VAL A 112 3.03 -23.00 -13.90
C VAL A 112 2.02 -21.95 -14.44
N GLY A 113 2.37 -21.27 -15.52
CA GLY A 113 1.51 -20.27 -16.15
C GLY A 113 1.38 -18.95 -15.39
N LEU A 114 2.35 -18.61 -14.54
CA LEU A 114 2.39 -17.36 -13.80
C LEU A 114 3.38 -16.37 -14.42
N ASP A 115 2.96 -15.13 -14.55
CA ASP A 115 3.83 -14.00 -14.90
C ASP A 115 4.27 -13.28 -13.61
N ILE A 116 5.33 -13.79 -12.97
CA ILE A 116 5.84 -13.27 -11.70
C ILE A 116 6.47 -11.89 -11.94
N PRO A 117 6.06 -10.82 -11.21
CA PRO A 117 6.47 -9.45 -11.48
C PRO A 117 7.87 -9.13 -10.92
N VAL A 118 8.88 -9.88 -11.36
CA VAL A 118 10.29 -9.69 -11.02
C VAL A 118 11.10 -9.53 -12.29
N ILE A 119 11.78 -8.40 -12.45
CA ILE A 119 12.79 -8.18 -13.49
C ILE A 119 14.01 -7.58 -12.79
N PRO A 120 15.20 -8.21 -12.90
CA PRO A 120 16.39 -7.70 -12.26
C PRO A 120 16.85 -6.36 -12.84
N VAL A 121 17.55 -5.59 -11.98
CA VAL A 121 18.23 -4.33 -12.33
C VAL A 121 19.71 -4.53 -12.11
N GLU A 122 20.56 -3.89 -12.93
CA GLU A 122 22.00 -3.85 -12.68
C GLU A 122 22.27 -3.06 -11.40
N HIS A 123 23.13 -3.59 -10.56
CA HIS A 123 23.56 -2.94 -9.32
C HIS A 123 25.08 -2.99 -9.19
N GLN A 124 25.69 -1.85 -8.93
CA GLN A 124 27.14 -1.72 -8.88
C GLN A 124 27.62 -1.28 -7.51
N TYR A 125 28.85 -1.69 -7.17
CA TYR A 125 29.61 -1.10 -6.06
C TYR A 125 31.10 -1.11 -6.36
N ILE A 126 31.81 -0.18 -5.71
CA ILE A 126 33.24 -0.01 -5.83
C ILE A 126 33.92 -0.57 -4.59
N VAL A 127 35.02 -1.30 -4.78
CA VAL A 127 35.99 -1.61 -3.72
C VAL A 127 37.27 -0.83 -4.02
N THR A 128 37.78 -0.11 -3.02
CA THR A 128 39.00 0.70 -3.15
C THR A 128 40.25 -0.08 -2.72
N ASP A 129 41.40 0.46 -3.05
CA ASP A 129 42.68 0.13 -2.42
C ASP A 129 42.65 0.52 -0.91
N PRO A 130 43.55 -0.08 -0.08
CA PRO A 130 43.62 0.27 1.34
C PRO A 130 43.90 1.78 1.56
N HIS A 131 43.21 2.36 2.55
CA HIS A 131 43.36 3.78 2.94
C HIS A 131 44.27 3.88 4.16
N PRO A 132 45.27 4.80 4.16
CA PRO A 132 46.23 4.95 5.25
C PRO A 132 45.57 5.18 6.63
N ASP A 133 44.56 6.03 6.70
CA ASP A 133 43.88 6.35 7.97
C ASP A 133 43.07 5.16 8.52
N ILE A 134 42.45 4.36 7.65
CA ILE A 134 41.77 3.14 8.06
C ILE A 134 42.76 2.12 8.62
N LEU A 135 43.89 1.95 7.94
CA LEU A 135 44.98 1.08 8.41
C LEU A 135 45.56 1.56 9.75
N ALA A 136 45.74 2.87 9.90
CA ALA A 136 46.23 3.48 11.13
C ALA A 136 45.24 3.31 12.30
N ARG A 137 43.94 3.48 12.08
CA ARG A 137 42.87 3.23 13.06
C ARG A 137 42.87 1.75 13.49
N LYS A 138 42.95 0.84 12.54
CA LYS A 138 43.02 -0.60 12.80
C LYS A 138 44.27 -0.99 13.60
N ALA A 139 45.42 -0.41 13.28
CA ALA A 139 46.67 -0.63 14.01
C ALA A 139 46.60 -0.14 15.48
N GLN A 140 45.80 0.90 15.73
CA GLN A 140 45.51 1.42 17.08
C GLN A 140 44.43 0.60 17.83
N GLY A 141 43.85 -0.41 17.22
CA GLY A 141 42.76 -1.20 17.81
C GLY A 141 41.45 -0.44 17.96
N LEU A 142 41.25 0.65 17.19
CA LEU A 142 40.00 1.39 17.17
C LEU A 142 38.92 0.59 16.42
N PRO A 143 37.65 0.71 16.81
CA PRO A 143 36.55 0.04 16.11
C PRO A 143 36.41 0.55 14.68
N GLU A 144 35.85 -0.30 13.82
CA GLU A 144 35.42 0.12 12.48
C GLU A 144 34.40 1.26 12.59
N GLN A 145 34.39 2.14 11.59
CA GLN A 145 33.37 3.18 11.50
C GLN A 145 32.00 2.53 11.17
N ALA A 146 30.93 3.15 11.65
CA ALA A 146 29.57 2.68 11.35
C ALA A 146 29.35 2.66 9.83
N VAL A 147 28.40 1.85 9.35
CA VAL A 147 27.96 1.94 7.95
C VAL A 147 27.32 3.32 7.74
N LEU A 148 27.91 4.12 6.85
CA LEU A 148 27.37 5.44 6.48
C LEU A 148 26.40 5.28 5.31
N ARG A 149 25.25 5.93 5.41
CA ARG A 149 24.30 6.09 4.32
C ARG A 149 24.06 7.57 4.09
N ASP A 150 24.44 8.08 2.92
CA ASP A 150 24.15 9.45 2.50
C ASP A 150 22.89 9.43 1.60
N SER A 151 21.75 9.75 2.20
CA SER A 151 20.46 9.71 1.49
C SER A 151 20.31 10.85 0.48
N ASP A 152 20.99 11.96 0.67
CA ASP A 152 20.97 13.09 -0.28
C ASP A 152 21.74 12.76 -1.55
N ALA A 153 22.82 11.95 -1.43
CA ALA A 153 23.66 11.53 -2.54
C ALA A 153 23.39 10.10 -3.03
N GLY A 154 22.47 9.36 -2.39
CA GLY A 154 22.00 8.04 -2.84
C GLY A 154 23.04 6.92 -2.77
N TYR A 155 23.95 6.90 -1.76
CA TYR A 155 24.93 5.83 -1.61
C TYR A 155 25.12 5.39 -0.16
N TYR A 156 25.69 4.19 0.03
CA TYR A 156 26.25 3.74 1.29
C TYR A 156 27.78 3.62 1.20
N LEU A 157 28.46 3.78 2.33
CA LEU A 157 29.90 3.65 2.47
C LEU A 157 30.23 2.89 3.75
N ARG A 158 31.18 1.94 3.68
CA ARG A 158 31.72 1.23 4.84
C ARG A 158 33.17 0.83 4.63
N GLU A 159 33.83 0.47 5.72
CA GLU A 159 35.19 -0.09 5.64
C GLU A 159 35.17 -1.51 5.07
N GLU A 160 36.16 -1.85 4.24
CA GLU A 160 36.34 -3.20 3.70
C GLU A 160 37.82 -3.45 3.41
N ALA A 161 38.40 -4.51 3.97
CA ALA A 161 39.78 -4.94 3.73
C ALA A 161 40.85 -3.84 3.87
N GLY A 162 40.61 -2.85 4.75
CA GLY A 162 41.48 -1.70 4.98
C GLY A 162 41.25 -0.52 4.02
N GLY A 163 40.31 -0.59 3.12
CA GLY A 163 39.80 0.47 2.25
C GLY A 163 38.33 0.67 2.43
N PHE A 164 37.61 1.05 1.37
CA PHE A 164 36.18 1.31 1.38
C PHE A 164 35.41 0.44 0.38
N ILE A 165 34.15 0.15 0.70
CA ILE A 165 33.11 -0.17 -0.27
C ILE A 165 32.19 1.05 -0.39
N LEU A 166 32.00 1.54 -1.63
CA LEU A 166 30.99 2.51 -2.01
C LEU A 166 29.94 1.84 -2.88
N GLY A 167 28.69 1.78 -2.43
CA GLY A 167 27.57 1.20 -3.19
C GLY A 167 26.44 2.20 -3.37
N PRO A 168 26.30 2.79 -4.55
CA PRO A 168 25.20 3.69 -4.86
C PRO A 168 23.96 2.95 -5.35
N TYR A 169 22.85 3.68 -5.36
CA TYR A 169 21.66 3.37 -6.15
C TYR A 169 21.53 4.46 -7.21
N GLU A 170 22.24 4.22 -8.32
CA GLU A 170 22.42 5.20 -9.37
C GLU A 170 21.15 5.41 -10.21
N GLU A 171 20.98 6.64 -10.69
CA GLU A 171 19.95 6.97 -11.67
C GLU A 171 20.21 6.24 -12.99
N ASN A 172 19.12 5.85 -13.68
CA ASN A 172 19.17 5.19 -14.98
C ASN A 172 19.88 3.82 -14.99
N ALA A 173 19.95 3.13 -13.88
CA ALA A 173 20.39 1.74 -13.85
C ALA A 173 19.42 0.87 -14.70
N PRO A 174 19.92 0.14 -15.72
CA PRO A 174 19.04 -0.58 -16.63
C PRO A 174 18.54 -1.88 -16.03
N CYS A 175 17.31 -2.27 -16.38
CA CYS A 175 16.85 -3.64 -16.18
C CYS A 175 17.67 -4.61 -17.03
N CYS A 176 18.04 -5.74 -16.45
CA CYS A 176 18.70 -6.85 -17.12
C CYS A 176 17.84 -8.11 -17.07
N TYR A 177 18.19 -9.13 -17.85
CA TYR A 177 17.46 -10.40 -17.90
C TYR A 177 15.93 -10.26 -18.03
N VAL A 178 15.46 -9.34 -18.88
CA VAL A 178 14.03 -9.05 -19.05
C VAL A 178 13.21 -10.28 -19.39
N ASP A 179 13.79 -11.22 -20.12
CA ASP A 179 13.21 -12.53 -20.49
C ASP A 179 13.72 -13.67 -19.58
N GLY A 180 14.32 -13.34 -18.45
CA GLY A 180 15.00 -14.24 -17.55
C GLY A 180 16.45 -14.51 -17.97
N PRO A 181 17.32 -14.94 -17.03
CA PRO A 181 18.69 -15.32 -17.33
C PRO A 181 18.76 -16.51 -18.29
N SER A 182 19.91 -16.74 -18.94
CA SER A 182 20.16 -17.97 -19.70
C SER A 182 20.08 -19.20 -18.78
N GLU A 183 19.72 -20.36 -19.29
CA GLU A 183 19.67 -21.62 -18.50
C GLU A 183 21.04 -22.01 -17.91
N HIS A 184 22.11 -21.51 -18.52
CA HIS A 184 23.50 -21.76 -18.11
C HIS A 184 24.12 -20.59 -17.35
N SER A 185 23.33 -19.59 -16.97
CA SER A 185 23.81 -18.39 -16.26
C SER A 185 24.21 -18.76 -14.82
N GLU A 186 25.51 -18.70 -14.54
CA GLU A 186 26.08 -18.95 -13.22
C GLU A 186 27.14 -17.87 -12.92
N TYR A 187 27.02 -17.21 -11.76
CA TYR A 187 28.03 -16.26 -11.28
C TYR A 187 28.36 -15.13 -12.26
N GLU A 188 27.41 -14.73 -13.12
CA GLU A 188 27.60 -13.68 -14.09
C GLU A 188 27.69 -12.32 -13.41
N LEU A 189 28.76 -11.59 -13.80
CA LEU A 189 28.93 -10.19 -13.49
C LEU A 189 28.98 -9.41 -14.82
N PHE A 190 28.42 -8.22 -14.80
CA PHE A 190 28.45 -7.28 -15.93
C PHE A 190 29.71 -6.43 -15.89
N ASN A 191 30.05 -5.76 -16.99
CA ASN A 191 31.05 -4.73 -16.99
C ASN A 191 30.66 -3.58 -16.08
N GLY A 192 31.63 -3.02 -15.34
CA GLY A 192 31.40 -1.82 -14.56
C GLY A 192 31.16 -0.61 -15.47
N ASP A 193 30.25 0.26 -15.07
CA ASP A 193 29.93 1.53 -15.74
C ASP A 193 30.32 2.69 -14.79
N LEU A 194 31.51 3.23 -14.99
CA LEU A 194 32.05 4.31 -14.17
C LEU A 194 31.29 5.63 -14.41
N ASP A 195 30.73 5.84 -15.60
CA ASP A 195 30.02 7.08 -15.90
C ASP A 195 28.76 7.20 -15.03
N ARG A 196 28.03 6.09 -14.82
CA ARG A 196 26.91 6.05 -13.87
C ARG A 196 27.32 6.23 -12.42
N LEU A 197 28.54 5.77 -12.06
CA LEU A 197 29.06 5.86 -10.69
C LEU A 197 29.66 7.23 -10.35
N MET A 198 30.07 8.00 -11.35
CA MET A 198 30.83 9.24 -11.16
C MET A 198 30.14 10.28 -10.26
N PRO A 199 28.84 10.57 -10.39
CA PRO A 199 28.17 11.53 -9.49
C PRO A 199 28.25 11.12 -8.02
N HIS A 200 28.15 9.82 -7.73
CA HIS A 200 28.22 9.29 -6.36
C HIS A 200 29.66 9.28 -5.82
N ILE A 201 30.66 9.02 -6.70
CA ILE A 201 32.06 9.11 -6.37
C ILE A 201 32.44 10.55 -5.96
N GLU A 202 32.04 11.54 -6.75
CA GLU A 202 32.26 12.96 -6.46
C GLU A 202 31.60 13.42 -5.17
N ALA A 203 30.37 13.00 -4.96
CA ALA A 203 29.64 13.26 -3.71
C ALA A 203 30.31 12.58 -2.50
N CYS A 204 30.79 11.35 -2.67
CA CYS A 204 31.54 10.65 -1.64
C CYS A 204 32.86 11.35 -1.31
N MET A 205 33.62 11.82 -2.32
CA MET A 205 34.84 12.60 -2.11
C MET A 205 34.58 13.91 -1.35
N THR A 206 33.41 14.50 -1.54
CA THR A 206 33.00 15.69 -0.78
C THR A 206 32.70 15.35 0.67
N ARG A 207 32.00 14.25 0.91
CA ARG A 207 31.59 13.78 2.26
C ARG A 207 32.73 13.12 3.03
N VAL A 208 33.60 12.37 2.34
CA VAL A 208 34.76 11.69 2.91
C VAL A 208 35.97 12.02 2.03
N PRO A 209 36.65 13.18 2.26
CA PRO A 209 37.70 13.66 1.39
C PRO A 209 38.84 12.66 1.12
N GLY A 210 39.21 11.85 2.12
CA GLY A 210 40.18 10.78 1.97
C GLY A 210 39.83 9.71 0.93
N PHE A 211 38.58 9.64 0.49
CA PHE A 211 38.17 8.75 -0.61
C PHE A 211 38.84 9.11 -1.93
N ALA A 212 39.24 10.38 -2.10
CA ALA A 212 39.97 10.85 -3.28
C ALA A 212 41.45 10.37 -3.33
N ASP A 213 41.99 9.92 -2.20
CA ASP A 213 43.40 9.53 -2.06
C ASP A 213 43.65 8.04 -2.37
N VAL A 214 42.59 7.28 -2.70
CA VAL A 214 42.69 5.83 -2.97
C VAL A 214 42.27 5.48 -4.39
N GLY A 215 42.89 4.46 -4.94
CA GLY A 215 42.55 3.90 -6.25
C GLY A 215 41.30 3.01 -6.18
N ILE A 216 40.57 2.91 -7.30
CA ILE A 216 39.51 1.91 -7.48
C ILE A 216 40.17 0.56 -7.78
N LYS A 217 40.05 -0.37 -6.86
CA LYS A 217 40.58 -1.72 -7.02
C LYS A 217 39.68 -2.56 -7.92
N THR A 218 38.38 -2.50 -7.73
CA THR A 218 37.40 -3.31 -8.47
C THR A 218 36.05 -2.63 -8.48
N VAL A 219 35.38 -2.72 -9.62
CA VAL A 219 33.94 -2.43 -9.75
C VAL A 219 33.21 -3.76 -9.93
N TYR A 220 32.28 -4.04 -9.06
CA TYR A 220 31.36 -5.17 -9.20
C TYR A 220 30.04 -4.66 -9.76
N ASN A 221 29.52 -5.31 -10.80
CA ASN A 221 28.20 -5.04 -11.37
C ASN A 221 27.48 -6.37 -11.56
N GLY A 222 26.30 -6.53 -10.96
CA GLY A 222 25.54 -7.75 -11.02
C GLY A 222 24.04 -7.51 -11.01
N ALA A 223 23.29 -8.57 -11.35
CA ALA A 223 21.84 -8.52 -11.35
C ALA A 223 21.27 -8.63 -9.93
N ILE A 224 20.41 -7.68 -9.55
CA ILE A 224 19.63 -7.73 -8.31
C ILE A 224 18.15 -7.89 -8.65
N ALA A 225 17.50 -8.92 -8.08
CA ALA A 225 16.08 -9.18 -8.30
C ALA A 225 15.22 -8.01 -7.79
N TYR A 226 14.36 -7.47 -8.65
CA TYR A 226 13.60 -6.26 -8.36
C TYR A 226 12.12 -6.39 -8.69
N THR A 227 11.29 -5.66 -7.96
CA THR A 227 9.83 -5.58 -8.12
C THR A 227 9.42 -4.12 -8.35
N PRO A 228 8.20 -3.84 -8.85
CA PRO A 228 7.75 -2.47 -9.16
C PRO A 228 7.72 -1.49 -7.98
N ASP A 229 7.65 -1.98 -6.76
CA ASP A 229 7.65 -1.16 -5.53
C ASP A 229 8.91 -1.34 -4.67
N GLY A 230 9.85 -2.21 -5.11
CA GLY A 230 11.08 -2.52 -4.39
C GLY A 230 10.90 -3.50 -3.21
N ASN A 231 9.66 -3.85 -2.84
CA ASN A 231 9.39 -4.82 -1.77
C ASN A 231 9.41 -6.26 -2.31
N PRO A 232 9.81 -7.26 -1.51
CA PRO A 232 9.78 -8.64 -1.93
C PRO A 232 8.34 -9.14 -2.18
N ILE A 233 8.23 -10.30 -2.80
CA ILE A 233 6.99 -11.01 -3.05
C ILE A 233 6.97 -12.23 -2.13
N VAL A 234 6.12 -12.22 -1.10
CA VAL A 234 6.06 -13.27 -0.07
C VAL A 234 4.61 -13.68 0.16
N GLY A 235 4.28 -14.93 -0.11
CA GLY A 235 2.94 -15.45 0.12
C GLY A 235 2.42 -16.42 -0.95
N PRO A 236 1.12 -16.75 -0.93
CA PRO A 236 0.53 -17.69 -1.89
C PRO A 236 0.44 -17.09 -3.29
N ALA A 237 0.77 -17.88 -4.29
CA ALA A 237 0.52 -17.52 -5.67
C ALA A 237 -0.98 -17.45 -5.98
N TRP A 238 -1.33 -16.57 -6.92
CA TRP A 238 -2.71 -16.46 -7.40
C TRP A 238 -3.08 -17.60 -8.35
N GLY A 239 -4.33 -18.04 -8.28
CA GLY A 239 -4.89 -19.06 -9.16
C GLY A 239 -4.39 -20.49 -8.92
N LEU A 240 -3.39 -20.69 -8.09
CA LEU A 240 -2.81 -21.98 -7.75
C LEU A 240 -3.01 -22.28 -6.26
N LYS A 241 -3.15 -23.56 -5.92
CA LYS A 241 -3.15 -24.02 -4.54
C LYS A 241 -1.81 -24.63 -4.18
N ASN A 242 -1.38 -24.41 -2.94
CA ASN A 242 -0.16 -24.97 -2.38
C ASN A 242 1.12 -24.58 -3.17
N PHE A 243 1.07 -23.47 -3.89
CA PHE A 243 2.21 -22.85 -4.56
C PHE A 243 2.49 -21.49 -3.94
N TRP A 244 3.72 -21.28 -3.48
CA TRP A 244 4.12 -20.13 -2.69
C TRP A 244 5.29 -19.41 -3.34
N LEU A 245 5.33 -18.08 -3.18
CA LEU A 245 6.40 -17.24 -3.70
C LEU A 245 7.15 -16.60 -2.54
N ASN A 246 8.47 -16.57 -2.67
CA ASN A 246 9.40 -15.83 -1.80
C ASN A 246 10.51 -15.26 -2.68
N GLU A 247 10.19 -14.19 -3.42
CA GLU A 247 10.93 -13.70 -4.58
C GLU A 247 11.19 -12.20 -4.51
N GLY A 248 12.06 -11.68 -5.40
CA GLY A 248 12.23 -10.25 -5.59
C GLY A 248 12.87 -9.53 -4.40
N HIS A 249 13.75 -10.20 -3.68
CA HIS A 249 14.44 -9.64 -2.52
C HIS A 249 15.60 -8.73 -2.92
N SER A 250 15.33 -7.45 -3.17
CA SER A 250 16.36 -6.44 -3.39
C SER A 250 17.22 -6.19 -2.14
N PHE A 251 16.61 -6.29 -0.95
CA PHE A 251 17.25 -6.27 0.37
C PHE A 251 17.24 -7.67 1.01
N GLY A 252 17.84 -8.65 0.32
CA GLY A 252 17.72 -10.06 0.70
C GLY A 252 18.13 -10.35 2.13
N ILE A 253 19.28 -9.82 2.59
CA ILE A 253 19.77 -10.08 3.96
C ILE A 253 18.81 -9.48 4.99
N THR A 254 18.38 -8.27 4.84
CA THR A 254 17.50 -7.58 5.79
C THR A 254 16.11 -8.24 5.88
N ALA A 255 15.55 -8.65 4.74
CA ALA A 255 14.18 -9.14 4.67
C ALA A 255 14.05 -10.66 4.85
N ALA A 256 15.10 -11.45 4.53
CA ALA A 256 15.00 -12.90 4.41
C ALA A 256 14.57 -13.60 5.71
N GLY A 257 15.05 -13.16 6.86
CA GLY A 257 14.70 -13.73 8.16
C GLY A 257 13.21 -13.65 8.46
N GLY A 258 12.66 -12.45 8.38
CA GLY A 258 11.22 -12.20 8.58
C GLY A 258 10.34 -12.83 7.50
N ALA A 259 10.75 -12.73 6.24
CA ALA A 259 10.03 -13.33 5.12
C ALA A 259 9.94 -14.86 5.24
N GLY A 260 11.06 -15.52 5.53
CA GLY A 260 11.10 -16.97 5.69
C GLY A 260 10.27 -17.44 6.88
N TRP A 261 10.35 -16.74 8.00
CA TRP A 261 9.56 -17.03 9.20
C TRP A 261 8.06 -16.89 8.92
N GLN A 262 7.62 -15.71 8.46
CA GLN A 262 6.20 -15.46 8.22
C GLN A 262 5.61 -16.37 7.14
N LEU A 263 6.39 -16.70 6.10
CA LEU A 263 5.94 -17.64 5.08
C LEU A 263 5.78 -19.06 5.63
N ALA A 264 6.71 -19.52 6.49
CA ALA A 264 6.61 -20.82 7.13
C ALA A 264 5.36 -20.94 8.02
N GLU A 265 5.09 -19.93 8.85
CA GLU A 265 3.85 -19.86 9.66
C GLU A 265 2.61 -19.84 8.75
N TRP A 266 2.63 -19.04 7.69
CA TRP A 266 1.52 -18.98 6.75
C TRP A 266 1.21 -20.33 6.09
N ILE A 267 2.24 -21.10 5.74
CA ILE A 267 2.07 -22.45 5.17
C ILE A 267 1.51 -23.42 6.22
N ILE A 268 2.00 -23.38 7.44
CA ILE A 268 1.63 -24.33 8.52
C ILE A 268 0.25 -24.01 9.08
N ASP A 269 0.02 -22.75 9.42
CA ASP A 269 -1.21 -22.30 10.10
C ASP A 269 -2.28 -21.84 9.13
N GLY A 270 -1.93 -21.62 7.85
CA GLY A 270 -2.79 -21.13 6.77
C GLY A 270 -2.97 -19.61 6.77
N GLU A 271 -2.34 -18.89 7.71
CA GLU A 271 -2.34 -17.43 7.82
C GLU A 271 -1.01 -16.92 8.41
N PRO A 272 -0.53 -15.74 8.00
CA PRO A 272 0.60 -15.11 8.67
C PRO A 272 0.13 -14.46 9.99
N THR A 273 1.08 -14.19 10.89
CA THR A 273 0.80 -13.55 12.20
C THR A 273 0.80 -12.02 12.14
N VAL A 274 1.34 -11.47 11.06
CA VAL A 274 1.36 -10.01 10.78
C VAL A 274 0.73 -9.71 9.44
N ASP A 275 0.38 -8.45 9.21
CA ASP A 275 -0.12 -8.02 7.91
C ASP A 275 0.99 -8.10 6.84
N MET A 276 0.79 -8.99 5.88
CA MET A 276 1.72 -9.22 4.76
C MET A 276 1.29 -8.52 3.47
N MET A 277 0.28 -7.65 3.50
CA MET A 277 -0.29 -7.03 2.30
C MET A 277 0.75 -6.26 1.47
N GLY A 278 1.69 -5.59 2.13
CA GLY A 278 2.78 -4.86 1.47
C GLY A 278 3.78 -5.74 0.69
N VAL A 279 3.76 -7.05 0.93
CA VAL A 279 4.64 -8.04 0.24
C VAL A 279 3.84 -9.18 -0.42
N ASP A 280 2.52 -9.21 -0.27
CA ASP A 280 1.67 -10.24 -0.88
C ASP A 280 1.82 -10.26 -2.41
N PRO A 281 2.04 -11.44 -3.04
CA PRO A 281 2.17 -11.58 -4.49
C PRO A 281 0.99 -10.99 -5.27
N ARG A 282 -0.19 -11.01 -4.67
CA ARG A 282 -1.46 -10.60 -5.27
C ARG A 282 -1.69 -9.08 -5.26
N ARG A 283 -0.75 -8.28 -4.70
CA ARG A 283 -0.79 -6.81 -4.77
C ARG A 283 -0.58 -6.26 -6.18
N PHE A 284 0.02 -7.06 -7.08
CA PHE A 284 0.15 -6.71 -8.49
C PHE A 284 -0.90 -7.43 -9.35
N GLY A 285 -1.43 -6.74 -10.35
CA GLY A 285 -2.41 -7.26 -11.27
C GLY A 285 -1.82 -7.70 -12.62
N PRO A 286 -2.66 -8.20 -13.53
CA PRO A 286 -2.21 -8.60 -14.88
C PRO A 286 -1.77 -7.40 -15.75
N TYR A 287 -1.92 -6.18 -15.26
CA TYR A 287 -1.41 -4.97 -15.91
C TYR A 287 0.12 -4.84 -15.82
N ALA A 288 0.77 -5.58 -14.93
CA ALA A 288 2.22 -5.53 -14.71
C ALA A 288 2.97 -6.25 -15.85
N SER A 289 2.86 -5.73 -17.06
CA SER A 289 3.55 -6.22 -18.26
C SER A 289 5.07 -6.01 -18.16
N ARG A 290 5.85 -6.66 -19.02
CA ARG A 290 7.32 -6.49 -19.09
C ARG A 290 7.74 -5.01 -19.22
N GLY A 291 7.04 -4.25 -20.07
CA GLY A 291 7.32 -2.81 -20.23
C GLY A 291 7.03 -2.00 -18.95
N TYR A 292 5.90 -2.30 -18.30
CA TYR A 292 5.56 -1.72 -17.00
C TYR A 292 6.62 -2.04 -15.95
N LEU A 293 7.01 -3.32 -15.84
CA LEU A 293 8.00 -3.79 -14.86
C LEU A 293 9.36 -3.09 -15.06
N ARG A 294 9.85 -2.99 -16.31
CA ARG A 294 11.10 -2.27 -16.58
C ARG A 294 11.05 -0.85 -16.06
N SER A 295 10.08 -0.06 -16.51
CA SER A 295 9.99 1.35 -16.13
C SER A 295 9.80 1.53 -14.61
N LYS A 296 9.01 0.66 -13.97
CA LYS A 296 8.77 0.75 -12.52
C LYS A 296 9.95 0.27 -11.70
N ASN A 297 10.65 -0.77 -12.12
CA ASN A 297 11.80 -1.30 -11.39
C ASN A 297 12.98 -0.33 -11.46
N GLU A 298 13.23 0.30 -12.62
CA GLU A 298 14.25 1.34 -12.79
C GLU A 298 13.93 2.55 -11.89
N GLU A 299 12.69 3.04 -11.88
CA GLU A 299 12.24 4.11 -10.97
C GLU A 299 12.34 3.70 -9.49
N ALA A 300 11.92 2.48 -9.13
CA ALA A 300 11.96 2.00 -7.76
C ALA A 300 13.40 1.84 -7.25
N TYR A 301 14.32 1.39 -8.11
CA TYR A 301 15.74 1.27 -7.81
C TYR A 301 16.38 2.64 -7.52
N ASP A 302 16.17 3.60 -8.39
CA ASP A 302 16.67 4.98 -8.22
C ASP A 302 16.15 5.62 -6.90
N HIS A 303 14.97 5.26 -6.45
CA HIS A 303 14.33 5.85 -5.26
C HIS A 303 14.66 5.16 -3.93
N VAL A 304 15.47 4.10 -3.91
CA VAL A 304 15.72 3.29 -2.71
C VAL A 304 16.25 4.08 -1.52
N PHE A 305 17.24 4.96 -1.75
CA PHE A 305 17.84 5.75 -0.67
C PHE A 305 17.20 7.13 -0.49
N LYS A 306 16.31 7.50 -1.38
CA LYS A 306 15.61 8.78 -1.33
C LYS A 306 14.53 8.76 -0.24
N ASN A 307 14.28 9.91 0.38
CA ASN A 307 13.20 10.03 1.33
C ASN A 307 11.85 9.87 0.62
N HIS A 308 11.02 8.96 1.11
CA HIS A 308 9.65 8.79 0.63
C HIS A 308 8.73 9.73 1.40
N TYR A 309 8.04 10.58 0.68
CA TYR A 309 7.06 11.48 1.28
C TYR A 309 5.69 10.82 1.35
N PRO A 310 4.89 11.17 2.37
CA PRO A 310 3.48 10.79 2.37
C PRO A 310 2.77 11.32 1.11
N ASP A 311 1.87 10.51 0.55
CA ASP A 311 1.10 10.80 -0.66
C ASP A 311 1.94 11.02 -1.95
N GLU A 312 3.20 10.64 -1.94
CA GLU A 312 4.06 10.67 -3.11
C GLU A 312 3.54 9.72 -4.20
N GLU A 313 3.39 10.24 -5.41
CA GLU A 313 2.92 9.49 -6.58
C GLU A 313 4.05 9.34 -7.60
N ARG A 314 4.49 8.12 -7.83
CA ARG A 314 5.55 7.83 -8.79
C ARG A 314 5.06 7.90 -10.23
N GLY A 315 5.87 8.48 -11.12
CA GLY A 315 5.50 8.85 -12.49
C GLY A 315 5.68 7.75 -13.53
N ALA A 316 6.60 6.80 -13.35
CA ALA A 316 6.93 5.81 -14.36
C ALA A 316 5.72 4.95 -14.75
N ALA A 317 5.63 4.56 -16.02
CA ALA A 317 4.57 3.74 -16.61
C ALA A 317 3.14 4.28 -16.39
N ARG A 318 2.97 5.61 -16.39
CA ARG A 318 1.68 6.30 -16.26
C ARG A 318 1.42 7.26 -17.42
N PRO A 319 0.12 7.48 -17.82
CA PRO A 319 -1.07 6.76 -17.35
C PRO A 319 -1.13 5.34 -17.90
N LEU A 320 -1.73 4.37 -17.16
CA LEU A 320 -1.83 2.98 -17.61
C LEU A 320 -3.30 2.55 -17.82
N LYS A 321 -4.11 2.54 -16.76
CA LYS A 321 -5.55 2.28 -16.85
C LYS A 321 -6.31 3.56 -16.58
N THR A 322 -7.12 4.00 -17.53
CA THR A 322 -7.93 5.20 -17.41
C THR A 322 -9.42 4.85 -17.56
N ALA A 323 -10.26 5.51 -16.76
CA ALA A 323 -11.69 5.48 -16.98
C ALA A 323 -12.07 6.39 -18.17
N PRO A 324 -13.19 6.16 -18.86
CA PRO A 324 -13.57 6.99 -20.03
C PRO A 324 -13.62 8.49 -19.76
N CYS A 325 -13.99 8.92 -18.54
CA CYS A 325 -14.03 10.35 -18.17
C CYS A 325 -12.67 10.95 -17.77
N TYR A 326 -11.56 10.21 -17.91
CA TYR A 326 -10.22 10.67 -17.54
C TYR A 326 -9.84 12.01 -18.16
N ASP A 327 -10.01 12.15 -19.48
CA ASP A 327 -9.65 13.40 -20.17
C ASP A 327 -10.55 14.58 -19.75
N ARG A 328 -11.85 14.34 -19.52
CA ARG A 328 -12.78 15.34 -18.98
C ARG A 328 -12.37 15.83 -17.58
N MET A 329 -11.99 14.91 -16.71
CA MET A 329 -11.48 15.23 -15.38
C MET A 329 -10.16 16.01 -15.47
N LYS A 330 -9.28 15.65 -16.40
CA LYS A 330 -8.01 16.34 -16.65
C LYS A 330 -8.23 17.78 -17.12
N GLU A 331 -9.18 18.01 -18.02
CA GLU A 331 -9.57 19.34 -18.48
C GLU A 331 -10.13 20.21 -17.34
N LEU A 332 -10.76 19.58 -16.34
CA LEU A 332 -11.25 20.25 -15.13
C LEU A 332 -10.16 20.49 -14.07
N GLY A 333 -8.92 20.12 -14.36
CA GLY A 333 -7.75 20.34 -13.49
C GLY A 333 -7.41 19.16 -12.56
N ALA A 334 -7.90 17.95 -12.83
CA ALA A 334 -7.59 16.79 -12.00
C ALA A 334 -6.09 16.51 -11.92
N VAL A 335 -5.58 16.37 -10.72
CA VAL A 335 -4.25 15.87 -10.40
C VAL A 335 -4.40 14.41 -9.97
N PHE A 336 -3.89 13.50 -10.81
CA PHE A 336 -4.17 12.08 -10.64
C PHE A 336 -3.17 11.37 -9.74
N GLY A 337 -3.66 10.38 -8.99
CA GLY A 337 -2.89 9.32 -8.37
C GLY A 337 -3.16 7.98 -9.05
N SER A 338 -2.39 6.96 -8.67
CA SER A 338 -2.54 5.62 -9.24
C SER A 338 -2.84 4.58 -8.15
N VAL A 339 -3.84 3.73 -8.41
CA VAL A 339 -4.15 2.58 -7.58
C VAL A 339 -4.36 1.35 -8.44
N TYR A 340 -3.57 0.30 -8.22
CA TYR A 340 -3.66 -0.95 -8.99
C TYR A 340 -3.65 -0.71 -10.52
N GLY A 341 -2.81 0.27 -10.93
CA GLY A 341 -2.68 0.72 -12.31
C GLY A 341 -3.77 1.67 -12.82
N TRP A 342 -4.84 1.91 -12.06
CA TRP A 342 -5.89 2.86 -12.42
C TRP A 342 -5.51 4.29 -12.03
N GLU A 343 -5.68 5.23 -12.96
CA GLU A 343 -5.65 6.66 -12.67
C GLU A 343 -6.95 7.07 -11.98
N ARG A 344 -6.82 7.83 -10.89
CA ARG A 344 -7.95 8.40 -10.15
C ARG A 344 -7.66 9.82 -9.73
N PRO A 345 -8.62 10.75 -9.75
CA PRO A 345 -8.38 12.14 -9.34
C PRO A 345 -8.11 12.21 -7.83
N ASN A 346 -6.92 12.70 -7.45
CA ASN A 346 -6.58 12.95 -6.05
C ASN A 346 -7.18 14.26 -5.55
N TRP A 347 -7.08 15.33 -6.35
CA TRP A 347 -7.64 16.65 -6.10
C TRP A 347 -7.71 17.44 -7.41
N PHE A 348 -8.30 18.64 -7.40
CA PHE A 348 -8.48 19.46 -8.59
C PHE A 348 -7.75 20.81 -8.44
N ALA A 349 -6.76 21.04 -9.30
CA ALA A 349 -6.06 22.31 -9.39
C ALA A 349 -6.87 23.34 -10.18
N PRO A 350 -6.92 24.61 -9.74
CA PRO A 350 -7.55 25.68 -10.52
C PRO A 350 -6.93 25.82 -11.92
N PRO A 351 -7.68 26.31 -12.91
CA PRO A 351 -7.16 26.56 -14.25
C PRO A 351 -5.90 27.43 -14.21
N GLY A 352 -4.83 26.98 -14.88
CA GLY A 352 -3.57 27.72 -14.95
C GLY A 352 -2.71 27.69 -13.69
N TYR A 353 -3.10 26.97 -12.64
CA TYR A 353 -2.33 26.85 -11.43
C TYR A 353 -0.98 26.14 -11.68
N SER A 354 0.08 26.70 -11.13
CA SER A 354 1.38 26.06 -10.99
C SER A 354 2.13 26.62 -9.78
N LEU A 355 3.00 25.84 -9.21
CA LEU A 355 3.94 26.31 -8.18
C LEU A 355 5.04 27.15 -8.82
N SER A 356 5.44 28.22 -8.14
CA SER A 356 6.59 29.03 -8.53
C SER A 356 7.91 28.37 -8.07
N ASP A 357 9.03 28.81 -8.64
CA ASP A 357 10.36 28.39 -8.16
C ASP A 357 10.54 28.75 -6.67
N GLU A 358 9.99 29.88 -6.21
CA GLU A 358 10.05 30.28 -4.80
C GLU A 358 9.27 29.32 -3.90
N ASP A 359 8.11 28.81 -4.36
CA ASP A 359 7.35 27.81 -3.61
C ASP A 359 8.08 26.48 -3.51
N LEU A 360 8.84 26.12 -4.54
CA LEU A 360 9.67 24.90 -4.58
C LEU A 360 10.95 25.05 -3.76
N ASP A 361 11.57 26.24 -3.75
CA ASP A 361 12.80 26.52 -2.98
C ASP A 361 12.54 26.57 -1.46
N LYS A 362 11.32 26.92 -1.04
CA LYS A 362 10.88 26.83 0.38
C LYS A 362 10.61 25.41 0.83
N SER A 363 10.87 24.42 -0.01
CA SER A 363 10.69 23.01 0.34
C SER A 363 11.73 22.57 1.37
N ASP A 364 11.35 21.62 2.22
CA ASP A 364 12.15 21.12 3.34
C ASP A 364 13.47 20.42 2.90
N THR A 365 13.69 20.20 1.58
CA THR A 365 14.91 19.59 1.04
C THR A 365 15.14 19.97 -0.43
N LEU A 366 16.41 20.04 -0.85
CA LEU A 366 16.88 20.13 -2.26
C LEU A 366 16.21 19.07 -3.18
N TRP A 367 15.77 17.99 -2.59
CA TRP A 367 15.14 16.85 -3.22
C TRP A 367 13.72 17.12 -3.74
N ASN A 368 12.96 18.01 -3.09
CA ASN A 368 11.60 18.33 -3.50
C ASN A 368 11.51 18.99 -4.89
N LYS A 369 12.55 19.65 -5.33
CA LYS A 369 12.61 20.27 -6.68
C LYS A 369 12.49 19.23 -7.80
N ASN A 370 13.11 18.06 -7.60
CA ASN A 370 13.17 16.99 -8.60
C ASN A 370 12.01 15.98 -8.49
N HIS A 371 11.22 16.03 -7.42
CA HIS A 371 10.15 15.06 -7.13
C HIS A 371 8.75 15.68 -6.99
N SER A 372 8.61 16.96 -7.33
CA SER A 372 7.32 17.60 -7.43
C SER A 372 6.54 17.09 -8.64
N LYS A 373 5.23 16.91 -8.49
CA LYS A 373 4.39 16.38 -9.56
C LYS A 373 4.18 17.42 -10.66
N ALA A 374 4.73 17.13 -11.84
CA ALA A 374 4.51 17.90 -13.04
C ALA A 374 3.33 17.34 -13.85
N LEU A 375 2.52 18.24 -14.43
CA LEU A 375 1.53 17.91 -15.46
C LEU A 375 2.23 17.67 -16.80
N ALA A 376 1.49 17.10 -17.75
CA ALA A 376 2.01 16.83 -19.11
C ALA A 376 2.47 18.09 -19.87
N ASP A 377 2.00 19.26 -19.46
CA ASP A 377 2.41 20.59 -19.99
C ASP A 377 3.63 21.19 -19.26
N GLY A 378 4.25 20.44 -18.36
CA GLY A 378 5.43 20.85 -17.61
C GLY A 378 5.15 21.69 -16.36
N ARG A 379 3.90 22.08 -16.08
CA ARG A 379 3.55 22.80 -14.85
C ARG A 379 3.68 21.90 -13.64
N ILE A 380 4.38 22.36 -12.61
CA ILE A 380 4.46 21.67 -11.32
C ILE A 380 3.29 22.13 -10.47
N VAL A 381 2.43 21.20 -10.06
CA VAL A 381 1.18 21.52 -9.35
C VAL A 381 1.16 20.98 -7.93
N GLU A 382 2.08 20.10 -7.57
CA GLU A 382 2.12 19.49 -6.24
C GLU A 382 3.55 19.31 -5.78
N LYS A 383 3.84 19.68 -4.53
CA LYS A 383 5.11 19.40 -3.85
C LYS A 383 4.91 18.33 -2.79
N ASN A 384 5.87 17.45 -2.70
CA ASN A 384 5.91 16.46 -1.63
C ASN A 384 6.31 17.11 -0.30
N SER A 385 5.64 16.74 0.79
CA SER A 385 5.93 17.30 2.11
C SER A 385 5.48 16.35 3.22
N PHE A 386 6.22 16.32 4.34
CA PHE A 386 5.74 15.71 5.60
C PHE A 386 4.71 16.57 6.32
N ARG A 387 4.60 17.85 5.93
CA ARG A 387 3.61 18.82 6.45
C ARG A 387 2.42 18.91 5.51
N ARG A 388 1.47 19.82 5.81
CA ARG A 388 0.38 20.14 4.89
C ARG A 388 0.94 20.65 3.58
N SER A 389 0.57 20.00 2.48
CA SER A 389 1.03 20.38 1.14
C SER A 389 0.20 21.52 0.57
N ASN A 390 0.65 22.08 -0.57
CA ASN A 390 0.00 23.18 -1.27
C ASN A 390 -1.43 22.89 -1.73
N TYR A 391 -1.83 21.63 -1.84
CA TYR A 391 -3.21 21.26 -2.17
C TYR A 391 -4.20 21.36 -0.99
N PHE A 392 -3.73 21.62 0.23
CA PHE A 392 -4.55 21.61 1.45
C PHE A 392 -5.81 22.49 1.34
N ASP A 393 -5.65 23.74 0.87
CA ASP A 393 -6.77 24.67 0.75
C ASP A 393 -7.72 24.29 -0.40
N PHE A 394 -7.22 23.72 -1.48
CA PHE A 394 -8.07 23.23 -2.58
C PHE A 394 -8.92 22.05 -2.15
N VAL A 395 -8.32 21.09 -1.41
CA VAL A 395 -9.08 19.98 -0.80
C VAL A 395 -10.12 20.50 0.20
N ALA A 396 -9.79 21.55 0.95
CA ALA A 396 -10.75 22.21 1.85
C ALA A 396 -11.97 22.76 1.10
N GLU A 397 -11.74 23.40 -0.06
CA GLU A 397 -12.83 23.90 -0.92
C GLU A 397 -13.68 22.75 -1.46
N GLU A 398 -13.07 21.66 -1.91
CA GLU A 398 -13.80 20.47 -2.37
C GLU A 398 -14.69 19.90 -1.26
N CYS A 399 -14.18 19.72 -0.04
CA CYS A 399 -14.95 19.23 1.10
C CYS A 399 -16.14 20.13 1.44
N ARG A 400 -15.92 21.47 1.52
CA ARG A 400 -16.97 22.45 1.78
C ARG A 400 -18.01 22.45 0.67
N HIS A 401 -17.55 22.31 -0.58
CA HIS A 401 -18.42 22.28 -1.75
C HIS A 401 -19.36 21.07 -1.72
N VAL A 402 -18.85 19.87 -1.46
CA VAL A 402 -19.66 18.65 -1.32
C VAL A 402 -20.65 18.77 -0.17
N ASN A 403 -20.25 19.37 0.95
CA ASN A 403 -21.12 19.58 2.10
C ASN A 403 -22.29 20.58 1.82
N GLN A 404 -22.10 21.56 0.94
CA GLN A 404 -23.08 22.63 0.68
C GLN A 404 -23.89 22.43 -0.60
N HIS A 405 -23.36 21.70 -1.56
CA HIS A 405 -23.91 21.58 -2.91
C HIS A 405 -24.02 20.13 -3.36
N VAL A 406 -23.36 19.80 -4.47
CA VAL A 406 -23.23 18.44 -4.99
C VAL A 406 -21.86 18.25 -5.63
N GLY A 407 -21.21 17.16 -5.30
CA GLY A 407 -19.94 16.74 -5.88
C GLY A 407 -20.08 15.49 -6.74
N VAL A 408 -19.19 15.34 -7.72
CA VAL A 408 -19.04 14.12 -8.52
C VAL A 408 -17.60 13.60 -8.41
N LEU A 409 -17.45 12.27 -8.17
CA LEU A 409 -16.15 11.61 -8.05
C LEU A 409 -16.15 10.32 -8.89
N ASP A 410 -15.09 10.11 -9.66
CA ASP A 410 -14.88 8.84 -10.37
C ASP A 410 -14.26 7.78 -9.42
N MET A 411 -15.02 6.72 -9.20
CA MET A 411 -14.60 5.55 -8.41
C MET A 411 -14.60 4.26 -9.26
N SER A 412 -14.41 4.39 -10.57
CA SER A 412 -14.37 3.24 -11.49
C SER A 412 -13.25 2.24 -11.18
N ALA A 413 -12.26 2.66 -10.40
CA ALA A 413 -11.18 1.79 -9.89
C ALA A 413 -11.64 0.75 -8.84
N PHE A 414 -12.84 0.86 -8.26
CA PHE A 414 -13.38 -0.19 -7.40
C PHE A 414 -13.40 -1.54 -8.12
N SER A 415 -13.06 -2.59 -7.41
CA SER A 415 -13.24 -3.96 -7.88
C SER A 415 -14.70 -4.35 -7.84
N LYS A 416 -15.15 -5.05 -8.87
CA LYS A 416 -16.56 -5.42 -9.04
C LYS A 416 -16.69 -6.85 -9.51
N ALA A 417 -17.61 -7.59 -8.88
CA ALA A 417 -17.91 -8.97 -9.24
C ALA A 417 -19.40 -9.29 -9.14
N THR A 418 -19.83 -10.29 -9.90
CA THR A 418 -21.16 -10.91 -9.72
C THR A 418 -21.00 -12.31 -9.14
N VAL A 419 -21.95 -12.65 -8.27
CA VAL A 419 -22.08 -13.99 -7.68
C VAL A 419 -23.48 -14.49 -7.98
N THR A 420 -23.57 -15.57 -8.73
CA THR A 420 -24.85 -16.14 -9.19
C THR A 420 -24.89 -17.65 -8.93
N GLY A 421 -26.09 -18.24 -9.07
CA GLY A 421 -26.29 -19.67 -8.90
C GLY A 421 -27.11 -20.01 -7.65
N HIS A 422 -27.68 -21.21 -7.63
CA HIS A 422 -28.61 -21.63 -6.57
C HIS A 422 -27.96 -21.74 -5.18
N GLY A 423 -26.61 -21.93 -5.13
CA GLY A 423 -25.83 -21.96 -3.90
C GLY A 423 -25.28 -20.60 -3.45
N SER A 424 -25.47 -19.53 -4.25
CA SER A 424 -24.82 -18.22 -4.03
C SER A 424 -25.16 -17.61 -2.67
N GLU A 425 -26.41 -17.69 -2.21
CA GLU A 425 -26.85 -17.13 -0.93
C GLU A 425 -26.20 -17.84 0.26
N ALA A 426 -26.26 -19.17 0.26
CA ALA A 426 -25.68 -19.98 1.33
C ALA A 426 -24.15 -19.80 1.40
N TRP A 427 -23.49 -19.84 0.25
CA TRP A 427 -22.04 -19.68 0.17
C TRP A 427 -21.58 -18.28 0.63
N LEU A 428 -22.17 -17.20 0.10
CA LEU A 428 -21.81 -15.85 0.53
C LEU A 428 -22.01 -15.68 2.04
N ASN A 429 -23.12 -16.21 2.56
CA ASN A 429 -23.41 -16.11 3.98
C ASN A 429 -22.42 -16.89 4.85
N SER A 430 -21.78 -17.95 4.35
CA SER A 430 -20.76 -18.73 5.07
C SER A 430 -19.36 -18.11 5.05
N ILE A 431 -19.07 -17.17 4.15
CA ILE A 431 -17.74 -16.59 4.03
C ILE A 431 -17.63 -15.19 4.65
N VAL A 432 -18.73 -14.55 5.05
CA VAL A 432 -18.73 -13.23 5.68
C VAL A 432 -19.30 -13.23 7.08
N ALA A 433 -18.80 -12.36 7.94
CA ALA A 433 -19.22 -12.26 9.35
C ALA A 433 -20.61 -11.64 9.54
N ASN A 434 -21.05 -10.78 8.63
CA ASN A 434 -22.38 -10.17 8.67
C ASN A 434 -23.44 -11.07 8.03
N ASN A 435 -24.71 -10.79 8.29
CA ASN A 435 -25.81 -11.31 7.47
C ASN A 435 -25.82 -10.63 6.11
N ILE A 436 -25.84 -11.42 5.03
CA ILE A 436 -26.00 -10.86 3.69
C ILE A 436 -27.41 -10.31 3.46
N PRO A 437 -27.60 -9.38 2.51
CA PRO A 437 -28.92 -8.85 2.17
C PRO A 437 -29.90 -9.96 1.74
N LYS A 438 -31.06 -10.06 2.39
CA LYS A 438 -32.10 -11.07 2.08
C LYS A 438 -33.09 -10.57 1.02
N ALA A 439 -33.52 -9.30 1.09
CA ALA A 439 -34.47 -8.74 0.14
C ALA A 439 -33.76 -8.19 -1.11
N ILE A 440 -34.38 -8.38 -2.27
CA ILE A 440 -33.93 -7.78 -3.54
C ILE A 440 -33.91 -6.25 -3.39
N GLY A 441 -32.88 -5.61 -3.92
CA GLY A 441 -32.66 -4.18 -3.81
C GLY A 441 -31.95 -3.74 -2.52
N ARG A 442 -31.67 -4.64 -1.57
CA ARG A 442 -30.96 -4.28 -0.33
C ARG A 442 -29.44 -4.37 -0.50
N ILE A 443 -28.75 -3.52 0.25
CA ILE A 443 -27.29 -3.44 0.34
C ILE A 443 -26.86 -3.78 1.77
N GLY A 444 -25.74 -4.50 1.91
CA GLY A 444 -25.09 -4.78 3.18
C GLY A 444 -23.58 -4.64 3.08
N LEU A 445 -22.96 -4.08 4.12
CA LEU A 445 -21.51 -4.10 4.29
C LEU A 445 -21.12 -5.35 5.04
N CYS A 446 -20.22 -6.12 4.47
CA CYS A 446 -19.83 -7.44 4.97
C CYS A 446 -18.31 -7.60 4.94
N HIS A 447 -17.77 -8.27 5.95
CA HIS A 447 -16.35 -8.53 6.08
C HIS A 447 -16.06 -10.03 6.03
N MET A 448 -15.06 -10.39 5.25
CA MET A 448 -14.44 -11.72 5.31
C MET A 448 -13.31 -11.67 6.33
N LEU A 449 -13.25 -12.64 7.22
CA LEU A 449 -12.30 -12.66 8.31
C LEU A 449 -11.21 -13.70 8.12
N SER A 450 -10.12 -13.51 8.86
CA SER A 450 -9.09 -14.50 9.09
C SER A 450 -9.55 -15.52 10.14
N LYS A 451 -8.81 -16.61 10.28
CA LYS A 451 -9.08 -17.65 11.33
C LYS A 451 -9.01 -17.04 12.74
N ASN A 452 -8.16 -16.03 12.93
CA ASN A 452 -7.96 -15.33 14.20
C ASN A 452 -8.98 -14.19 14.43
N GLY A 453 -9.93 -14.00 13.50
CA GLY A 453 -11.00 -13.01 13.61
C GLY A 453 -10.61 -11.61 13.14
N GLY A 454 -9.42 -11.44 12.56
CA GLY A 454 -9.01 -10.19 11.91
C GLY A 454 -9.70 -10.00 10.56
N VAL A 455 -9.69 -8.78 10.04
CA VAL A 455 -10.38 -8.44 8.78
C VAL A 455 -9.46 -8.69 7.60
N ARG A 456 -9.91 -9.56 6.67
CA ARG A 456 -9.19 -9.91 5.45
C ARG A 456 -9.67 -9.12 4.22
N ALA A 457 -10.97 -8.95 4.09
CA ALA A 457 -11.59 -8.23 2.97
C ALA A 457 -12.92 -7.60 3.39
N GLU A 458 -13.29 -6.53 2.70
CA GLU A 458 -14.57 -5.84 2.89
C GLU A 458 -15.34 -5.81 1.57
N PHE A 459 -16.63 -6.11 1.63
CA PHE A 459 -17.53 -6.13 0.48
C PHE A 459 -18.80 -5.32 0.75
N THR A 460 -19.12 -4.40 -0.15
CA THR A 460 -20.50 -3.93 -0.32
C THR A 460 -21.22 -4.96 -1.16
N ILE A 461 -22.21 -5.65 -0.56
CA ILE A 461 -22.99 -6.69 -1.22
C ILE A 461 -24.38 -6.14 -1.54
N TYR A 462 -24.73 -6.09 -2.83
CA TYR A 462 -26.05 -5.69 -3.32
C TYR A 462 -26.79 -6.90 -3.90
N LYS A 463 -28.00 -7.20 -3.40
CA LYS A 463 -28.84 -8.28 -3.92
C LYS A 463 -29.66 -7.79 -5.11
N ARG A 464 -29.22 -8.13 -6.32
CA ARG A 464 -29.87 -7.75 -7.60
C ARG A 464 -31.17 -8.50 -7.87
N ALA A 465 -31.14 -9.82 -7.63
CA ALA A 465 -32.26 -10.73 -7.88
C ALA A 465 -32.16 -11.98 -6.99
N LYS A 466 -33.11 -12.91 -7.13
CA LYS A 466 -33.01 -14.22 -6.51
C LYS A 466 -31.72 -14.91 -6.99
N ASN A 467 -30.88 -15.37 -6.06
CA ASN A 467 -29.60 -16.02 -6.35
C ASN A 467 -28.64 -15.18 -7.21
N SER A 468 -28.71 -13.86 -7.10
CA SER A 468 -27.84 -12.94 -7.85
C SER A 468 -27.42 -11.76 -6.98
N TYR A 469 -26.13 -11.64 -6.79
CA TYR A 469 -25.48 -10.63 -5.96
C TYR A 469 -24.42 -9.88 -6.75
N TYR A 470 -24.28 -8.60 -6.45
CA TYR A 470 -23.24 -7.73 -6.96
C TYR A 470 -22.34 -7.31 -5.79
N LEU A 471 -21.05 -7.51 -5.95
CA LEU A 471 -20.03 -7.20 -4.95
C LEU A 471 -19.20 -6.03 -5.44
N VAL A 472 -18.97 -5.05 -4.54
CA VAL A 472 -18.02 -3.96 -4.73
C VAL A 472 -17.00 -4.04 -3.60
N PHE A 473 -15.71 -3.93 -3.94
CA PHE A 473 -14.62 -4.07 -2.99
C PHE A 473 -13.39 -3.23 -3.39
N ALA A 474 -12.37 -3.20 -2.54
CA ALA A 474 -11.22 -2.32 -2.70
C ALA A 474 -10.46 -2.57 -4.03
N GLY A 475 -10.26 -1.53 -4.82
CA GLY A 475 -9.54 -1.61 -6.09
C GLY A 475 -8.07 -2.00 -5.94
N ALA A 476 -7.43 -1.59 -4.84
CA ALA A 476 -6.05 -1.94 -4.54
C ALA A 476 -5.84 -3.45 -4.28
N GLN A 477 -6.89 -4.15 -3.85
CA GLN A 477 -6.85 -5.55 -3.45
C GLN A 477 -7.53 -6.48 -4.44
N GLU A 478 -7.81 -6.04 -5.67
CA GLU A 478 -8.60 -6.79 -6.66
C GLU A 478 -8.15 -8.25 -6.82
N ARG A 479 -6.85 -8.50 -7.07
CA ARG A 479 -6.35 -9.87 -7.25
C ARG A 479 -6.36 -10.66 -5.95
N HIS A 480 -6.03 -10.02 -4.83
CA HIS A 480 -6.02 -10.65 -3.51
C HIS A 480 -7.41 -11.18 -3.13
N ASP A 481 -8.42 -10.32 -3.16
CA ASP A 481 -9.77 -10.68 -2.76
C ASP A 481 -10.43 -11.65 -3.76
N TRP A 482 -10.17 -11.44 -5.06
CA TRP A 482 -10.64 -12.32 -6.11
C TRP A 482 -10.06 -13.74 -5.99
N ASP A 483 -8.78 -13.87 -5.67
CA ASP A 483 -8.10 -15.15 -5.47
C ASP A 483 -8.72 -15.93 -4.29
N TYR A 484 -9.01 -15.23 -3.18
CA TYR A 484 -9.71 -15.84 -2.05
C TYR A 484 -11.13 -16.30 -2.42
N LEU A 485 -11.92 -15.44 -3.06
CA LEU A 485 -13.27 -15.79 -3.48
C LEU A 485 -13.28 -17.02 -4.39
N THR A 486 -12.38 -17.08 -5.37
CA THR A 486 -12.31 -18.21 -6.32
C THR A 486 -11.82 -19.49 -5.67
N LYS A 487 -10.85 -19.43 -4.76
CA LYS A 487 -10.36 -20.61 -4.03
C LYS A 487 -11.36 -21.20 -3.04
N LEU A 488 -12.26 -20.36 -2.50
CA LEU A 488 -13.33 -20.75 -1.57
C LEU A 488 -14.63 -21.18 -2.29
N ALA A 489 -14.78 -20.86 -3.56
CA ALA A 489 -16.00 -21.19 -4.30
C ALA A 489 -16.17 -22.73 -4.45
N PRO A 490 -17.40 -23.23 -4.29
CA PRO A 490 -17.70 -24.64 -4.55
C PRO A 490 -17.37 -25.04 -6.00
N ARG A 491 -16.78 -26.22 -6.18
CA ARG A 491 -16.43 -26.75 -7.52
C ARG A 491 -17.58 -27.50 -8.20
N ASP A 492 -18.75 -27.59 -7.56
CA ASP A 492 -19.92 -28.33 -8.03
C ASP A 492 -20.83 -27.54 -9.00
N GLY A 493 -20.47 -26.31 -9.35
CA GLY A 493 -21.23 -25.43 -10.23
C GLY A 493 -22.46 -24.76 -9.56
N SER A 494 -22.65 -24.92 -8.27
CA SER A 494 -23.74 -24.25 -7.52
C SER A 494 -23.55 -22.74 -7.38
N VAL A 495 -22.31 -22.27 -7.47
CA VAL A 495 -21.90 -20.86 -7.39
C VAL A 495 -21.09 -20.50 -8.63
N ASN A 496 -21.46 -19.41 -9.29
CA ASN A 496 -20.76 -18.86 -10.44
C ASN A 496 -20.26 -17.45 -10.11
N LEU A 497 -18.95 -17.25 -10.25
CA LEU A 497 -18.26 -15.98 -10.00
C LEU A 497 -17.82 -15.35 -11.31
N GLN A 498 -18.08 -14.07 -11.48
CA GLN A 498 -17.60 -13.31 -12.63
C GLN A 498 -17.04 -11.97 -12.18
N LYS A 499 -15.75 -11.71 -12.48
CA LYS A 499 -15.13 -10.40 -12.29
C LYS A 499 -15.53 -9.47 -13.44
N ILE A 500 -16.05 -8.30 -13.11
CA ILE A 500 -16.57 -7.32 -14.08
C ILE A 500 -16.02 -5.91 -13.86
N THR A 501 -14.87 -5.77 -13.18
CA THR A 501 -14.26 -4.48 -12.86
C THR A 501 -14.14 -3.56 -14.09
N THR A 502 -13.62 -4.08 -15.20
CA THR A 502 -13.38 -3.30 -16.42
C THR A 502 -14.62 -3.13 -17.30
N GLN A 503 -15.75 -3.73 -16.92
CA GLN A 503 -17.02 -3.62 -17.66
C GLN A 503 -17.93 -2.54 -17.06
N MET A 504 -17.68 -2.14 -15.80
CA MET A 504 -18.55 -1.25 -15.05
C MET A 504 -17.79 -0.01 -14.57
N GLY A 505 -18.24 1.16 -14.97
CA GLY A 505 -17.85 2.45 -14.38
C GLY A 505 -18.61 2.75 -13.12
N VAL A 506 -18.08 3.64 -12.27
CA VAL A 506 -18.74 4.12 -11.05
C VAL A 506 -18.52 5.63 -10.92
N LEU A 507 -19.61 6.39 -10.90
CA LEU A 507 -19.61 7.81 -10.54
C LEU A 507 -20.36 8.00 -9.23
N VAL A 508 -19.69 8.58 -8.25
CA VAL A 508 -20.30 8.98 -6.97
C VAL A 508 -20.88 10.37 -7.12
N VAL A 509 -22.14 10.54 -6.79
CA VAL A 509 -22.83 11.84 -6.73
C VAL A 509 -23.24 12.07 -5.28
N ALA A 510 -22.60 13.01 -4.60
CA ALA A 510 -22.78 13.23 -3.16
C ALA A 510 -22.96 14.72 -2.81
N GLY A 511 -23.72 14.96 -1.76
CA GLY A 511 -24.04 16.29 -1.25
C GLY A 511 -25.55 16.54 -1.15
N PRO A 512 -26.00 17.58 -0.42
CA PRO A 512 -27.41 17.80 -0.10
C PRO A 512 -28.31 18.00 -1.33
N LYS A 513 -27.74 18.42 -2.48
CA LYS A 513 -28.49 18.63 -3.73
C LYS A 513 -28.45 17.45 -4.69
N SER A 514 -27.78 16.34 -4.32
CA SER A 514 -27.63 15.15 -5.17
C SER A 514 -28.97 14.53 -5.59
N ARG A 515 -29.96 14.48 -4.69
CA ARG A 515 -31.31 13.98 -5.01
C ARG A 515 -32.00 14.84 -6.06
N GLN A 516 -31.96 16.17 -5.91
CA GLN A 516 -32.59 17.12 -6.83
C GLN A 516 -31.96 16.99 -8.23
N LEU A 517 -30.64 16.86 -8.29
CA LEU A 517 -29.92 16.63 -9.54
C LEU A 517 -30.35 15.33 -10.21
N LEU A 518 -30.29 14.20 -9.48
CA LEU A 518 -30.64 12.91 -10.05
C LEU A 518 -32.10 12.83 -10.48
N GLN A 519 -33.03 13.44 -9.73
CA GLN A 519 -34.44 13.47 -10.10
C GLN A 519 -34.70 14.18 -11.44
N LYS A 520 -33.84 15.09 -11.88
CA LYS A 520 -33.94 15.70 -13.21
C LYS A 520 -33.52 14.76 -14.35
N LEU A 521 -32.73 13.78 -14.04
CA LEU A 521 -32.14 12.88 -15.05
C LEU A 521 -32.86 11.53 -15.12
N THR A 522 -33.82 11.27 -14.20
CA THR A 522 -34.55 9.99 -14.14
C THR A 522 -36.03 10.18 -13.87
N ASP A 523 -36.86 9.31 -14.46
CA ASP A 523 -38.29 9.19 -14.14
C ASP A 523 -38.52 8.40 -12.84
N THR A 524 -37.50 7.72 -12.31
CA THR A 524 -37.59 7.01 -11.05
C THR A 524 -37.73 7.99 -9.90
N ASP A 525 -38.71 7.77 -9.03
CA ASP A 525 -38.88 8.57 -7.81
C ASP A 525 -37.69 8.39 -6.86
N MET A 526 -36.91 9.47 -6.73
CA MET A 526 -35.71 9.55 -5.90
C MET A 526 -36.01 9.97 -4.45
N SER A 527 -37.30 10.15 -4.08
CA SER A 527 -37.70 10.50 -2.72
C SER A 527 -37.22 9.50 -1.68
N ASN A 528 -37.07 9.95 -0.42
CA ASN A 528 -36.60 9.09 0.66
C ASN A 528 -37.54 7.90 0.94
N ASP A 529 -38.84 8.06 0.71
CA ASP A 529 -39.83 7.00 0.89
C ASP A 529 -39.68 5.88 -0.13
N ASN A 530 -39.38 6.24 -1.36
CA ASN A 530 -39.25 5.30 -2.48
C ASN A 530 -37.82 4.83 -2.72
N PHE A 531 -36.81 5.61 -2.34
CA PHE A 531 -35.42 5.20 -2.48
C PHE A 531 -34.68 5.28 -1.13
N LYS A 532 -34.89 4.31 -0.27
CA LYS A 532 -34.38 4.28 1.10
C LYS A 532 -32.84 4.12 1.13
N TRP A 533 -32.22 4.60 2.21
CA TRP A 533 -30.81 4.37 2.49
C TRP A 533 -30.47 2.87 2.54
N LEU A 534 -29.29 2.50 2.07
CA LEU A 534 -28.83 1.10 1.90
C LEU A 534 -29.75 0.27 0.97
N THR A 535 -30.23 0.90 -0.08
CA THR A 535 -30.91 0.22 -1.19
C THR A 535 -30.31 0.61 -2.53
N GLY A 536 -30.49 -0.26 -3.53
CA GLY A 536 -30.11 -0.01 -4.92
C GLY A 536 -31.30 -0.21 -5.84
N LYS A 537 -31.31 0.52 -6.94
CA LYS A 537 -32.30 0.43 -8.01
C LYS A 537 -31.65 0.65 -9.36
N SER A 538 -32.17 0.00 -10.38
CA SER A 538 -31.89 0.37 -11.77
C SER A 538 -32.65 1.65 -12.09
N ILE A 539 -31.94 2.64 -12.63
CA ILE A 539 -32.51 3.92 -13.06
C ILE A 539 -31.95 4.29 -14.44
N ASN A 540 -32.64 5.18 -15.12
CA ASN A 540 -32.08 5.85 -16.28
C ASN A 540 -31.42 7.15 -15.81
N VAL A 541 -30.24 7.46 -16.37
CA VAL A 541 -29.59 8.78 -16.28
C VAL A 541 -29.58 9.34 -17.69
N GLY A 542 -30.56 10.15 -18.01
CA GLY A 542 -30.84 10.49 -19.40
C GLY A 542 -31.19 9.24 -20.21
N TYR A 543 -30.41 8.93 -21.24
CA TYR A 543 -30.58 7.72 -22.08
C TYR A 543 -29.80 6.50 -21.59
N ALA A 544 -28.87 6.67 -20.63
CA ALA A 544 -28.06 5.59 -20.13
C ALA A 544 -28.69 4.91 -18.92
N GLN A 545 -28.56 3.59 -18.85
CA GLN A 545 -28.99 2.81 -17.71
C GLN A 545 -27.89 2.72 -16.66
N ALA A 546 -28.23 2.90 -15.38
CA ALA A 546 -27.32 2.74 -14.25
C ALA A 546 -28.00 2.02 -13.10
N GLU A 547 -27.23 1.26 -12.31
CA GLU A 547 -27.64 0.82 -10.98
C GLU A 547 -27.20 1.87 -9.98
N ALA A 548 -28.17 2.61 -9.44
CA ALA A 548 -27.91 3.57 -8.39
C ALA A 548 -27.94 2.87 -7.04
N LEU A 549 -26.81 2.89 -6.34
CA LEU A 549 -26.69 2.36 -4.99
C LEU A 549 -26.67 3.54 -4.02
N ARG A 550 -27.66 3.65 -3.12
CA ARG A 550 -27.69 4.73 -2.13
C ARG A 550 -26.76 4.44 -0.98
N VAL A 551 -25.49 4.59 -1.27
CA VAL A 551 -24.32 4.50 -0.39
C VAL A 551 -23.26 5.47 -0.85
N ASN A 552 -22.38 5.89 0.04
CA ASN A 552 -21.13 6.59 -0.29
C ASN A 552 -20.18 6.57 0.92
N PHE A 553 -18.96 7.01 0.70
CA PHE A 553 -17.90 7.01 1.72
C PHE A 553 -17.60 8.40 2.28
N VAL A 554 -18.42 9.41 2.00
CA VAL A 554 -18.21 10.81 2.43
C VAL A 554 -19.18 11.28 3.53
N GLY A 555 -20.19 10.48 3.85
CA GLY A 555 -21.14 10.80 4.92
C GLY A 555 -22.21 11.83 4.58
N GLU A 556 -22.38 12.17 3.30
CA GLU A 556 -23.43 13.04 2.80
C GLU A 556 -24.58 12.24 2.15
N LEU A 557 -25.70 12.90 1.83
CA LEU A 557 -26.68 12.30 0.93
C LEU A 557 -26.01 11.99 -0.41
N GLY A 558 -26.19 10.78 -0.96
CA GLY A 558 -25.57 10.47 -2.23
C GLY A 558 -25.82 9.05 -2.73
N TRP A 559 -25.37 8.84 -3.95
CA TRP A 559 -25.48 7.58 -4.68
C TRP A 559 -24.18 7.27 -5.42
N GLU A 560 -23.86 5.99 -5.48
CA GLU A 560 -22.92 5.44 -6.46
C GLU A 560 -23.73 5.01 -7.68
N LEU A 561 -23.38 5.54 -8.84
CA LEU A 561 -23.98 5.18 -10.12
C LEU A 561 -23.08 4.17 -10.83
N HIS A 562 -23.45 2.90 -10.74
CA HIS A 562 -22.76 1.80 -11.43
C HIS A 562 -23.37 1.60 -12.81
N HIS A 563 -22.57 1.70 -13.86
CA HIS A 563 -23.06 1.70 -15.25
C HIS A 563 -22.09 0.95 -16.17
N PRO A 564 -22.56 0.49 -17.36
CA PRO A 564 -21.63 0.01 -18.38
C PRO A 564 -20.58 1.07 -18.67
N ILE A 565 -19.31 0.66 -18.66
CA ILE A 565 -18.18 1.62 -18.66
C ILE A 565 -18.16 2.52 -19.90
N GLU A 566 -18.65 2.02 -21.03
CA GLU A 566 -18.78 2.79 -22.28
C GLU A 566 -19.77 3.96 -22.17
N MET A 567 -20.69 3.94 -21.21
CA MET A 567 -21.66 5.03 -20.99
C MET A 567 -21.13 6.12 -20.05
N GLN A 568 -19.95 5.96 -19.49
CA GLN A 568 -19.45 6.88 -18.43
C GLN A 568 -19.33 8.32 -18.90
N ASN A 569 -18.80 8.56 -20.09
CA ASN A 569 -18.69 9.91 -20.63
C ASN A 569 -20.05 10.59 -20.78
N TYR A 570 -21.03 9.85 -21.32
CA TYR A 570 -22.39 10.36 -21.47
C TYR A 570 -23.02 10.71 -20.12
N ILE A 571 -22.92 9.79 -19.14
CA ILE A 571 -23.48 10.01 -17.80
C ILE A 571 -22.80 11.21 -17.12
N PHE A 572 -21.47 11.30 -17.23
CA PHE A 572 -20.71 12.42 -16.68
C PHE A 572 -21.14 13.76 -17.27
N ASP A 573 -21.26 13.83 -18.61
CA ASP A 573 -21.68 15.04 -19.30
C ASP A 573 -23.12 15.46 -18.93
N GLU A 574 -24.05 14.51 -18.82
CA GLU A 574 -25.43 14.79 -18.37
C GLU A 574 -25.48 15.26 -16.91
N LEU A 575 -24.68 14.65 -16.02
CA LEU A 575 -24.56 15.10 -14.63
C LEU A 575 -24.03 16.54 -14.55
N MET A 576 -22.96 16.86 -15.28
CA MET A 576 -22.38 18.21 -15.29
C MET A 576 -23.34 19.24 -15.86
N LYS A 577 -24.04 18.90 -16.95
CA LYS A 577 -25.02 19.77 -17.60
C LYS A 577 -26.23 20.02 -16.72
N ALA A 578 -26.90 19.02 -16.21
CA ALA A 578 -28.07 19.14 -15.34
C ALA A 578 -27.70 19.67 -13.95
N GLY A 579 -26.48 19.42 -13.51
CA GLY A 579 -25.95 19.83 -12.21
C GLY A 579 -25.51 21.30 -12.15
N ALA A 580 -25.37 21.98 -13.27
CA ALA A 580 -24.91 23.37 -13.31
C ALA A 580 -25.75 24.30 -12.41
N GLU A 581 -27.07 24.14 -12.40
CA GLU A 581 -27.97 24.92 -11.53
C GLU A 581 -27.84 24.57 -10.04
N PHE A 582 -27.33 23.39 -9.72
CA PHE A 582 -27.03 22.92 -8.36
C PHE A 582 -25.58 23.17 -7.96
N ASN A 583 -24.82 23.84 -8.83
CA ASN A 583 -23.40 24.10 -8.64
C ASN A 583 -22.59 22.85 -8.47
N ILE A 584 -22.77 21.86 -9.39
CA ILE A 584 -21.98 20.61 -9.35
C ILE A 584 -20.50 20.92 -9.63
N LYS A 585 -19.61 20.27 -8.87
CA LYS A 585 -18.16 20.27 -9.11
C LYS A 585 -17.58 18.87 -8.92
N PRO A 586 -16.50 18.53 -9.61
CA PRO A 586 -15.75 17.34 -9.25
C PRO A 586 -15.04 17.53 -7.91
N PHE A 587 -14.74 16.41 -7.23
CA PHE A 587 -13.90 16.37 -6.05
C PHE A 587 -12.99 15.13 -6.09
N GLY A 588 -11.89 15.15 -5.35
CA GLY A 588 -10.88 14.11 -5.41
C GLY A 588 -10.88 13.16 -4.20
N ILE A 589 -10.01 12.16 -4.29
CA ILE A 589 -9.82 11.13 -3.26
C ILE A 589 -9.35 11.73 -1.93
N ARG A 590 -8.56 12.82 -1.96
CA ARG A 590 -8.10 13.49 -0.73
C ARG A 590 -9.23 14.17 0.03
N ALA A 591 -10.20 14.75 -0.69
CA ALA A 591 -11.41 15.27 -0.07
C ALA A 591 -12.29 14.15 0.48
N MET A 592 -12.43 13.03 -0.26
CA MET A 592 -13.12 11.85 0.24
C MET A 592 -12.45 11.32 1.52
N ASP A 593 -11.10 11.22 1.57
CA ASP A 593 -10.37 10.74 2.74
C ASP A 593 -10.55 11.66 3.96
N SER A 594 -10.49 12.98 3.79
CA SER A 594 -10.83 13.94 4.85
C SER A 594 -12.24 13.71 5.38
N MET A 595 -13.22 13.62 4.48
CA MET A 595 -14.64 13.47 4.86
C MET A 595 -14.95 12.10 5.50
N ARG A 596 -14.26 11.00 5.10
CA ARG A 596 -14.45 9.68 5.74
C ARG A 596 -13.87 9.64 7.16
N ILE A 597 -12.73 10.34 7.41
CA ILE A 597 -12.13 10.43 8.75
C ILE A 597 -13.11 11.11 9.71
N GLU A 598 -13.79 12.17 9.29
CA GLU A 598 -14.84 12.86 10.07
C GLU A 598 -16.05 11.96 10.38
N LYS A 599 -16.22 10.86 9.64
CA LYS A 599 -17.22 9.82 9.89
C LYS A 599 -16.66 8.61 10.63
N SER A 600 -15.37 8.62 10.95
CA SER A 600 -14.66 7.48 11.54
C SER A 600 -14.81 6.19 10.71
N TYR A 601 -14.97 6.31 9.38
CA TYR A 601 -15.04 5.14 8.50
C TYR A 601 -13.69 4.49 8.35
N ARG A 602 -13.65 3.17 8.53
CA ARG A 602 -12.44 2.35 8.51
C ARG A 602 -12.03 2.02 7.07
N LEU A 603 -10.73 1.84 6.87
CA LEU A 603 -10.14 1.37 5.61
C LEU A 603 -9.26 0.14 5.83
N ILE A 604 -9.24 -0.77 4.87
CA ILE A 604 -8.23 -1.81 4.75
C ILE A 604 -7.02 -1.24 3.97
N PRO A 605 -5.78 -1.44 4.42
CA PRO A 605 -5.32 -2.16 5.62
C PRO A 605 -5.01 -1.25 6.83
N ARG A 606 -5.65 -0.10 6.95
CA ARG A 606 -5.33 0.89 7.99
C ARG A 606 -5.95 0.53 9.35
N GLU A 607 -7.28 0.71 9.49
CA GLU A 607 -8.03 0.39 10.70
C GLU A 607 -8.45 -1.08 10.76
N MET A 608 -8.45 -1.76 9.63
CA MET A 608 -8.86 -3.15 9.48
C MET A 608 -7.72 -3.94 8.85
N SER A 609 -7.22 -4.94 9.57
CA SER A 609 -6.20 -5.88 9.09
C SER A 609 -6.38 -7.23 9.77
N ILE A 610 -5.54 -8.19 9.43
CA ILE A 610 -5.55 -9.50 10.09
C ILE A 610 -4.89 -9.47 11.49
N GLU A 611 -4.19 -8.40 11.85
CA GLU A 611 -3.48 -8.25 13.14
C GLU A 611 -4.43 -7.96 14.30
N TYR A 612 -5.59 -7.36 14.01
CA TYR A 612 -6.59 -6.98 15.01
C TYR A 612 -7.91 -7.67 14.71
N SER A 613 -8.60 -8.12 15.76
CA SER A 613 -9.92 -8.68 15.57
C SER A 613 -10.90 -7.63 15.03
N ALA A 614 -11.92 -8.08 14.30
CA ALA A 614 -12.98 -7.20 13.80
C ALA A 614 -13.67 -6.42 14.94
N LEU A 615 -13.68 -6.98 16.15
CA LEU A 615 -14.27 -6.35 17.33
C LEU A 615 -13.34 -5.24 17.88
N GLU A 616 -12.02 -5.46 17.94
CA GLU A 616 -11.07 -4.39 18.29
C GLU A 616 -11.10 -3.23 17.29
N SER A 617 -11.40 -3.52 16.03
CA SER A 617 -11.60 -2.50 14.98
C SER A 617 -12.95 -1.78 15.06
N GLY A 618 -13.80 -2.07 16.08
CA GLY A 618 -15.10 -1.42 16.28
C GLY A 618 -16.12 -1.78 15.22
N LEU A 619 -16.16 -3.06 14.78
CA LEU A 619 -17.05 -3.55 13.74
C LEU A 619 -18.18 -4.44 14.28
N GLU A 620 -18.54 -4.34 15.57
CA GLU A 620 -19.51 -5.21 16.24
C GLU A 620 -20.85 -5.23 15.51
N ARG A 621 -21.29 -4.10 14.96
CA ARG A 621 -22.54 -4.00 14.21
C ARG A 621 -22.55 -4.84 12.93
N PHE A 622 -21.38 -5.15 12.38
CA PHE A 622 -21.18 -5.94 11.16
C PHE A 622 -20.77 -7.39 11.43
N VAL A 623 -20.65 -7.79 12.69
CA VAL A 623 -20.35 -9.16 13.13
C VAL A 623 -21.58 -9.78 13.77
N LYS A 624 -22.03 -10.91 13.23
CA LYS A 624 -23.21 -11.62 13.71
C LYS A 624 -22.82 -12.99 14.24
N LEU A 625 -22.40 -13.03 15.50
CA LEU A 625 -22.01 -14.29 16.16
C LEU A 625 -23.19 -15.22 16.40
N ASP A 626 -24.43 -14.69 16.41
CA ASP A 626 -25.69 -15.42 16.51
C ASP A 626 -26.19 -16.03 15.19
N LYS A 627 -25.43 -15.90 14.09
CA LYS A 627 -25.77 -16.54 12.81
C LYS A 627 -25.87 -18.05 12.98
N GLU A 628 -26.89 -18.65 12.35
CA GLU A 628 -27.06 -20.11 12.31
C GLU A 628 -25.94 -20.82 11.56
N CYS A 629 -25.46 -20.21 10.45
CA CYS A 629 -24.32 -20.76 9.73
C CYS A 629 -23.00 -20.32 10.37
N ASP A 630 -22.02 -21.20 10.28
CA ASP A 630 -20.65 -20.89 10.66
C ASP A 630 -19.98 -19.98 9.62
N PHE A 631 -18.92 -19.26 10.03
CA PHE A 631 -18.05 -18.48 9.15
C PHE A 631 -16.62 -18.46 9.71
N VAL A 632 -15.64 -18.21 8.84
CA VAL A 632 -14.24 -18.15 9.25
C VAL A 632 -14.04 -17.07 10.31
N GLY A 633 -13.35 -17.41 11.40
CA GLY A 633 -13.08 -16.49 12.52
C GLY A 633 -14.18 -16.40 13.58
N LYS A 634 -15.35 -17.05 13.40
CA LYS A 634 -16.45 -16.98 14.37
C LYS A 634 -16.04 -17.44 15.77
N GLN A 635 -15.36 -18.59 15.87
CA GLN A 635 -14.89 -19.10 17.15
C GLN A 635 -13.88 -18.16 17.81
N ALA A 636 -12.91 -17.68 17.04
CA ALA A 636 -11.90 -16.72 17.55
C ALA A 636 -12.56 -15.44 18.08
N LEU A 637 -13.55 -14.89 17.40
CA LEU A 637 -14.29 -13.72 17.89
C LEU A 637 -15.08 -14.00 19.16
N THR A 638 -15.63 -15.21 19.29
CA THR A 638 -16.31 -15.63 20.52
C THR A 638 -15.34 -15.71 21.70
N ASP A 639 -14.14 -16.26 21.45
CA ASP A 639 -13.06 -16.33 22.46
C ASP A 639 -12.58 -14.94 22.85
N TRP A 640 -12.43 -14.02 21.86
CA TRP A 640 -12.12 -12.62 22.11
C TRP A 640 -13.13 -11.92 23.01
N GLN A 641 -14.43 -12.12 22.77
CA GLN A 641 -15.47 -11.56 23.66
C GLN A 641 -15.36 -12.07 25.09
N GLN A 642 -14.95 -13.32 25.29
CA GLN A 642 -14.84 -13.92 26.63
C GLN A 642 -13.60 -13.42 27.41
N ARG A 643 -12.45 -13.29 26.74
CA ARG A 643 -11.18 -12.88 27.37
C ARG A 643 -11.01 -11.37 27.47
N GLY A 644 -11.77 -10.57 26.70
CA GLY A 644 -11.60 -9.14 26.56
C GLY A 644 -10.62 -8.77 25.44
N PHE A 645 -10.55 -7.48 25.13
CA PHE A 645 -9.73 -6.92 24.06
C PHE A 645 -8.50 -6.21 24.63
N GLU A 646 -7.35 -6.40 24.00
CA GLU A 646 -6.13 -5.68 24.33
C GLU A 646 -6.17 -4.25 23.80
N ASN A 647 -6.71 -4.09 22.59
CA ASN A 647 -6.80 -2.82 21.90
C ASN A 647 -8.25 -2.50 21.53
N CYS A 648 -8.52 -1.22 21.34
CA CYS A 648 -9.79 -0.71 20.86
C CYS A 648 -9.55 0.37 19.82
N PHE A 649 -10.42 0.40 18.82
CA PHE A 649 -10.52 1.52 17.91
C PHE A 649 -10.95 2.80 18.65
N ALA A 650 -10.32 3.92 18.31
CA ALA A 650 -10.63 5.23 18.88
C ALA A 650 -10.60 6.32 17.81
N THR A 651 -11.51 7.27 17.94
CA THR A 651 -11.47 8.53 17.20
C THR A 651 -10.86 9.60 18.10
N LEU A 652 -9.91 10.34 17.56
CA LEU A 652 -9.03 11.22 18.31
C LEU A 652 -9.08 12.64 17.72
N GLU A 653 -9.21 13.65 18.59
CA GLU A 653 -9.01 15.06 18.24
C GLU A 653 -7.62 15.50 18.66
N VAL A 654 -6.82 15.99 17.71
CA VAL A 654 -5.44 16.45 17.94
C VAL A 654 -5.44 17.94 18.14
N HIS A 655 -4.83 18.43 19.21
CA HIS A 655 -4.83 19.85 19.60
C HIS A 655 -3.49 20.51 19.34
N GLY A 656 -3.52 21.81 18.97
CA GLY A 656 -2.33 22.66 18.87
C GLY A 656 -1.47 22.42 17.62
N VAL A 657 -1.82 21.49 16.75
CA VAL A 657 -1.16 21.30 15.47
C VAL A 657 -1.70 22.27 14.41
N THR A 658 -0.81 22.93 13.65
CA THR A 658 -1.20 23.97 12.69
C THR A 658 -0.76 23.68 11.25
N ASP A 659 0.29 22.93 11.05
CA ASP A 659 0.96 22.76 9.76
C ASP A 659 1.21 21.31 9.34
N ALA A 660 0.90 20.36 10.22
CA ALA A 660 0.99 18.93 9.94
C ALA A 660 -0.15 18.20 10.64
N ASP A 661 -0.64 17.12 10.04
CA ASP A 661 -1.64 16.24 10.63
C ASP A 661 -1.06 14.82 10.77
N ALA A 662 -1.65 14.02 11.65
CA ALA A 662 -1.35 12.59 11.70
C ALA A 662 -1.71 11.95 10.34
N ARG A 663 -0.97 10.92 9.94
CA ARG A 663 -1.17 10.24 8.64
C ARG A 663 -1.39 8.73 8.78
N GLY A 664 -1.05 8.21 9.94
CA GLY A 664 -1.00 6.81 10.31
C GLY A 664 0.42 6.41 10.73
N SER A 665 0.49 5.46 11.64
CA SER A 665 1.71 4.95 12.29
C SER A 665 2.36 5.87 13.35
N GLU A 666 1.81 7.06 13.62
CA GLU A 666 2.26 7.90 14.73
C GLU A 666 1.97 7.24 16.07
N GLY A 667 2.95 7.26 16.97
CA GLY A 667 2.80 6.72 18.34
C GLY A 667 1.82 7.53 19.17
N LEU A 668 0.97 6.83 19.92
CA LEU A 668 0.06 7.38 20.91
C LEU A 668 0.58 7.05 22.33
N TYR A 669 0.58 8.03 23.19
CA TYR A 669 1.26 7.93 24.50
C TYR A 669 0.36 8.40 25.65
N LYS A 670 0.57 7.75 26.80
CA LYS A 670 0.04 8.20 28.08
C LYS A 670 1.15 8.17 29.14
N ASP A 671 1.38 9.28 29.80
CA ASP A 671 2.43 9.41 30.83
C ASP A 671 3.82 8.91 30.35
N GLY A 672 4.15 9.23 29.06
CA GLY A 672 5.39 8.83 28.40
C GLY A 672 5.45 7.39 27.91
N GLN A 673 4.44 6.56 28.17
CA GLN A 673 4.37 5.18 27.69
C GLN A 673 3.63 5.09 26.37
N LEU A 674 4.16 4.31 25.42
CA LEU A 674 3.49 3.98 24.15
C LEU A 674 2.28 3.08 24.44
N ILE A 675 1.08 3.55 24.10
CA ILE A 675 -0.18 2.85 24.37
C ILE A 675 -0.94 2.47 23.10
N GLY A 676 -0.43 2.80 21.94
CA GLY A 676 -1.05 2.50 20.66
C GLY A 676 -0.47 3.33 19.52
N ARG A 677 -1.10 3.25 18.37
CA ARG A 677 -0.70 4.02 17.18
C ARG A 677 -1.90 4.59 16.44
N ALA A 678 -1.71 5.71 15.80
CA ALA A 678 -2.64 6.20 14.80
C ALA A 678 -2.64 5.25 13.58
N THR A 679 -3.78 5.05 12.96
CA THR A 679 -3.94 4.23 11.75
C THR A 679 -4.25 5.09 10.53
N SER A 680 -4.93 6.21 10.76
CA SER A 680 -5.20 7.28 9.79
C SER A 680 -5.20 8.62 10.49
N GLY A 681 -5.10 9.70 9.71
CA GLY A 681 -5.27 11.04 10.22
C GLY A 681 -5.35 12.07 9.11
N GLY A 682 -5.81 13.25 9.45
CA GLY A 682 -5.97 14.38 8.54
C GLY A 682 -6.81 15.49 9.15
N TYR A 683 -6.94 16.58 8.41
CA TYR A 683 -7.78 17.69 8.82
C TYR A 683 -9.22 17.49 8.34
N GLY A 684 -10.16 17.49 9.27
CA GLY A 684 -11.60 17.44 8.98
C GLY A 684 -12.12 18.86 8.69
N PHE A 685 -12.36 19.17 7.43
CA PHE A 685 -12.72 20.51 6.99
C PHE A 685 -14.15 20.90 7.35
N ARG A 686 -15.07 19.94 7.55
CA ARG A 686 -16.46 20.20 7.99
C ARG A 686 -16.52 20.42 9.50
N THR A 687 -15.70 19.70 10.25
CA THR A 687 -15.60 19.79 11.71
C THR A 687 -14.60 20.83 12.19
N SER A 688 -13.72 21.32 11.31
CA SER A 688 -12.60 22.23 11.62
C SER A 688 -11.67 21.68 12.70
N LYS A 689 -11.40 20.37 12.66
CA LYS A 689 -10.57 19.63 13.64
C LYS A 689 -9.46 18.87 12.93
N SER A 690 -8.27 18.82 13.54
CA SER A 690 -7.27 17.82 13.21
C SER A 690 -7.67 16.52 13.88
N LEU A 691 -7.88 15.45 13.10
CA LEU A 691 -8.42 14.19 13.55
C LEU A 691 -7.41 13.07 13.29
N ALA A 692 -7.42 12.07 14.16
CA ALA A 692 -6.76 10.79 13.91
C ALA A 692 -7.69 9.64 14.27
N LEU A 693 -7.56 8.53 13.56
CA LEU A 693 -8.13 7.25 13.93
C LEU A 693 -6.98 6.40 14.45
N GLY A 694 -7.21 5.59 15.48
CA GLY A 694 -6.15 4.81 16.06
C GLY A 694 -6.64 3.53 16.71
N LEU A 695 -5.70 2.62 16.93
CA LEU A 695 -5.85 1.44 17.78
C LEU A 695 -5.02 1.66 19.04
N ILE A 696 -5.68 1.71 20.18
CA ILE A 696 -5.08 2.02 21.49
C ILE A 696 -5.46 0.95 22.51
N LYS A 697 -4.62 0.79 23.52
CA LYS A 697 -4.90 -0.14 24.62
C LYS A 697 -6.23 0.19 25.28
N THR A 698 -7.06 -0.83 25.48
CA THR A 698 -8.45 -0.73 25.96
C THR A 698 -8.67 0.17 27.17
N PRO A 699 -7.79 0.17 28.23
CA PRO A 699 -8.00 1.05 29.39
C PRO A 699 -7.98 2.55 29.10
N TYR A 700 -7.46 2.96 27.93
CA TYR A 700 -7.33 4.36 27.53
C TYR A 700 -8.34 4.79 26.47
N ALA A 701 -9.23 3.89 26.04
CA ALA A 701 -10.16 4.15 24.92
C ALA A 701 -11.45 4.90 25.32
N ALA A 702 -11.65 5.22 26.60
CA ALA A 702 -12.84 5.94 27.05
C ALA A 702 -12.87 7.36 26.49
N VAL A 703 -14.03 7.79 26.00
CA VAL A 703 -14.25 9.17 25.53
C VAL A 703 -13.92 10.17 26.63
N GLY A 704 -13.22 11.24 26.29
CA GLY A 704 -12.68 12.23 27.21
C GLY A 704 -11.30 11.92 27.77
N THR A 705 -10.72 10.75 27.44
CA THR A 705 -9.35 10.44 27.86
C THR A 705 -8.34 11.34 27.14
N GLU A 706 -7.46 11.98 27.94
CA GLU A 706 -6.39 12.82 27.43
C GLU A 706 -5.12 11.97 27.21
N LEU A 707 -4.56 12.07 26.01
CA LEU A 707 -3.38 11.34 25.53
C LEU A 707 -2.41 12.33 24.85
N GLU A 708 -1.33 11.81 24.31
CA GLU A 708 -0.40 12.53 23.44
C GLU A 708 -0.18 11.75 22.14
N ILE A 709 0.00 12.46 21.03
CA ILE A 709 0.43 11.91 19.73
C ILE A 709 1.76 12.53 19.32
N GLU A 710 2.66 11.73 18.75
CA GLU A 710 3.93 12.25 18.24
C GLU A 710 3.84 12.50 16.73
N ILE A 711 3.81 13.78 16.35
CA ILE A 711 3.81 14.20 14.94
C ILE A 711 5.14 14.90 14.63
N LEU A 712 5.91 14.39 13.70
CA LEU A 712 7.22 14.92 13.28
C LEU A 712 8.21 15.15 14.43
N GLY A 713 8.16 14.27 15.45
CA GLY A 713 9.04 14.32 16.63
C GLY A 713 8.61 15.34 17.69
N GLN A 714 7.39 15.85 17.62
CA GLN A 714 6.77 16.69 18.64
C GLN A 714 5.53 16.02 19.22
N ARG A 715 5.34 16.15 20.54
CA ARG A 715 4.16 15.64 21.25
C ARG A 715 3.07 16.69 21.26
N TYR A 716 1.89 16.30 20.84
CA TYR A 716 0.68 17.12 20.81
C TYR A 716 -0.39 16.49 21.71
N PRO A 717 -1.15 17.29 22.46
CA PRO A 717 -2.29 16.79 23.23
C PRO A 717 -3.35 16.19 22.31
N VAL A 718 -3.96 15.11 22.76
CA VAL A 718 -5.04 14.42 22.04
C VAL A 718 -6.15 14.07 23.02
N THR A 719 -7.39 14.26 22.59
CA THR A 719 -8.58 13.80 23.33
C THR A 719 -9.26 12.66 22.56
N VAL A 720 -9.58 11.57 23.24
CA VAL A 720 -10.48 10.54 22.70
C VAL A 720 -11.88 11.12 22.61
N ILE A 721 -12.47 11.11 21.41
CA ILE A 721 -13.81 11.68 21.17
C ILE A 721 -14.77 10.60 20.67
N GLU A 722 -16.08 10.91 20.68
CA GLU A 722 -17.11 10.07 20.07
C GLU A 722 -16.82 9.82 18.59
N GLU A 723 -17.17 8.62 18.11
CA GLU A 723 -17.11 8.30 16.67
C GLU A 723 -18.02 9.22 15.86
N SER A 724 -17.64 9.42 14.60
CA SER A 724 -18.40 10.27 13.65
C SER A 724 -18.60 11.69 14.16
N PRO A 725 -17.53 12.48 14.41
CA PRO A 725 -17.67 13.87 14.85
C PRO A 725 -18.45 14.77 13.89
N PHE A 726 -18.62 14.34 12.64
CA PHE A 726 -19.56 14.92 11.70
C PHE A 726 -20.82 14.05 11.59
N ASP A 727 -22.00 14.65 11.84
CA ASP A 727 -23.31 14.01 11.66
C ASP A 727 -23.39 12.59 12.28
N SER A 728 -23.21 12.51 13.60
CA SER A 728 -23.19 11.23 14.36
C SER A 728 -24.46 10.39 14.13
N GLU A 729 -25.61 11.02 13.93
CA GLU A 729 -26.91 10.38 13.71
C GLU A 729 -27.14 9.95 12.25
N ASN A 730 -26.19 10.23 11.35
CA ASN A 730 -26.33 9.99 9.90
C ASN A 730 -27.56 10.68 9.27
N SER A 731 -27.91 11.87 9.75
CA SER A 731 -29.06 12.64 9.28
C SER A 731 -28.90 13.03 7.80
N CYS A 732 -27.67 13.41 7.38
CA CYS A 732 -27.35 13.72 5.99
C CYS A 732 -27.54 12.51 5.08
N LEU A 733 -27.02 11.34 5.46
CA LEU A 733 -27.16 10.09 4.68
C LEU A 733 -28.63 9.64 4.54
N ARG A 734 -29.42 9.87 5.58
CA ARG A 734 -30.83 9.43 5.65
C ARG A 734 -31.83 10.46 5.12
N SER A 735 -31.38 11.69 4.88
CA SER A 735 -32.22 12.81 4.42
C SER A 735 -32.96 12.54 3.10
#